data_075990addf86942dc30a5d9ab9b29fb0
#
_entry.id   075990addf86942dc30a5d9ab9b29fb0
#
_cell.length_a   1.000
_cell.length_b   1.000
_cell.length_c   1.000
_cell.angle_alpha   90.00
_cell.angle_beta   90.00
_cell.angle_gamma   90.00
#
_symmetry.space_group_name_H-M   'P 1'
#
loop_
_entity.id
_entity.type
_entity.pdbx_description
1 polymer ?
#
loop_
_entity_poly.entity_id
_entity_poly.type
_entity_poly.pdbx_seq_one_letter_code
_entity_poly.pdbx_strand_id
1 'polypeptide(L)'
;MAVKKPVYNNESISMLKGADRVRLRPAVIFGSDGIEGCEHSVFEILSNSIDEAREGYGKEITVTRYEDLSVEVEDHGRGIPVDFNNREQRYNWELVFCEMYAGGKYNNASNGSYEYSLGLNGLGLCATQYASEYMDVDVRTGDTRYTLHFEKGENVGGLHQEPYKGKSGTKIRWKPDLSVFTDINIPLEYYLDIIKRQAIVNEGIRFVLRNQTGGKFETTEFLYQQGIVDHVRELAGEDAMTSVQFWQAERNVRDRDDKPEYKTKINVALAFSNRNHQIEYYHNSSWLEHGGAPDKAVRSAFVSQIDAYLKQTGKYNKNESKITFANVEDCLLLVISSFSNQTSYENQTKKAITNKGIQEAMTEMLRHQLEIYFIENPVEAERVGAQVLVNKRSREDAEKTRLNIKKKLTSNMDVTSRVAKFVDCRSRDVNEREIFIVEGDSALGACKQARDPDFQAIMPIRGKILNCLKADYDKIFKSEIITDLIKVLGCGVQVKSKANRDLSSFDMNLLRWNKVILCTDADFDGFQIRTLLLTMLYRLTPDLIDAGKVFIAESPLFEINTKNETYFAYTEQEKAEILKKLEGKKFTLQRSKGLGENEPDMMNLTTMNPKTRRLIQVKPGDIQQAAQMFDVLLGDNLNGRKDYIAQHGSEYLDDLDVS
;
A
#
# COMPACT_ATOMS: atom_id res chain seq x y z
N MET A 1 -29.22 -43.27 -13.81
CA MET A 1 -30.16 -42.52 -14.66
C MET A 1 -29.41 -41.40 -15.31
N ALA A 2 -29.32 -41.37 -16.65
CA ALA A 2 -28.65 -40.28 -17.36
C ALA A 2 -29.50 -39.01 -17.27
N VAL A 3 -28.94 -37.94 -16.69
CA VAL A 3 -29.56 -36.63 -16.60
C VAL A 3 -29.66 -36.11 -18.06
N LYS A 4 -30.89 -36.04 -18.62
CA LYS A 4 -31.14 -35.39 -19.89
C LYS A 4 -30.67 -33.95 -19.82
N LYS A 5 -29.69 -33.56 -20.65
CA LYS A 5 -29.31 -32.17 -20.85
C LYS A 5 -30.54 -31.37 -21.28
N PRO A 6 -30.82 -30.22 -20.65
CA PRO A 6 -31.93 -29.37 -21.11
C PRO A 6 -31.72 -28.96 -22.57
N VAL A 7 -32.74 -29.10 -23.38
CA VAL A 7 -32.70 -28.72 -24.80
C VAL A 7 -32.89 -27.18 -24.84
N TYR A 8 -31.90 -26.47 -25.39
CA TYR A 8 -32.03 -25.03 -25.63
C TYR A 8 -32.96 -24.78 -26.83
N ASN A 9 -34.16 -24.29 -26.56
CA ASN A 9 -35.22 -24.00 -27.53
C ASN A 9 -35.87 -22.64 -27.27
N ASN A 10 -36.89 -22.27 -28.04
CA ASN A 10 -37.57 -20.97 -27.88
C ASN A 10 -38.19 -20.75 -26.50
N GLU A 11 -38.57 -21.78 -25.78
CA GLU A 11 -39.13 -21.74 -24.43
C GLU A 11 -38.05 -21.57 -23.35
N SER A 12 -36.77 -21.77 -23.72
CA SER A 12 -35.63 -21.57 -22.79
C SER A 12 -35.29 -20.12 -22.57
N ILE A 13 -35.88 -19.19 -23.34
CA ILE A 13 -35.65 -17.73 -23.17
C ILE A 13 -36.70 -17.17 -22.22
N SER A 14 -36.23 -16.64 -21.08
CA SER A 14 -37.09 -15.98 -20.10
C SER A 14 -36.56 -14.59 -19.74
N MET A 15 -37.45 -13.68 -19.38
CA MET A 15 -37.10 -12.35 -18.91
C MET A 15 -37.18 -12.29 -17.40
N LEU A 16 -36.14 -11.81 -16.73
CA LEU A 16 -36.17 -11.52 -15.30
C LEU A 16 -37.12 -10.34 -15.03
N LYS A 17 -37.93 -10.44 -14.00
CA LYS A 17 -38.92 -9.43 -13.62
C LYS A 17 -38.74 -9.02 -12.16
N GLY A 18 -39.22 -7.82 -11.82
CA GLY A 18 -39.18 -7.30 -10.45
C GLY A 18 -37.78 -7.43 -9.81
N ALA A 19 -37.73 -7.90 -8.60
CA ALA A 19 -36.52 -8.05 -7.80
C ALA A 19 -35.49 -9.02 -8.38
N ASP A 20 -35.92 -10.04 -9.13
CA ASP A 20 -35.00 -11.02 -9.75
C ASP A 20 -33.97 -10.39 -10.71
N ARG A 21 -34.28 -9.23 -11.29
CA ARG A 21 -33.35 -8.47 -12.14
C ARG A 21 -32.06 -8.09 -11.40
N VAL A 22 -32.17 -7.82 -10.12
CA VAL A 22 -31.05 -7.43 -9.23
C VAL A 22 -30.56 -8.64 -8.44
N ARG A 23 -31.47 -9.39 -7.80
CA ARG A 23 -31.14 -10.50 -6.90
C ARG A 23 -30.31 -11.60 -7.58
N LEU A 24 -30.59 -11.91 -8.85
CA LEU A 24 -29.84 -12.92 -9.61
C LEU A 24 -28.60 -12.35 -10.34
N ARG A 25 -28.46 -11.04 -10.44
CA ARG A 25 -27.37 -10.37 -11.16
C ARG A 25 -26.92 -9.06 -10.47
N PRO A 26 -26.56 -9.08 -9.16
CA PRO A 26 -26.23 -7.87 -8.43
C PRO A 26 -25.01 -7.14 -9.01
N ALA A 27 -24.03 -7.87 -9.53
CA ALA A 27 -22.82 -7.29 -10.09
C ALA A 27 -23.07 -6.37 -11.32
N VAL A 28 -24.18 -6.55 -12.04
CA VAL A 28 -24.54 -5.68 -13.18
C VAL A 28 -24.86 -4.27 -12.71
N ILE A 29 -25.46 -4.13 -11.53
CA ILE A 29 -25.90 -2.84 -10.96
C ILE A 29 -24.86 -2.29 -10.00
N PHE A 30 -24.37 -3.13 -9.07
CA PHE A 30 -23.46 -2.70 -8.00
C PHE A 30 -21.98 -2.89 -8.34
N GLY A 31 -21.66 -3.46 -9.52
CA GLY A 31 -20.28 -3.72 -9.95
C GLY A 31 -19.65 -4.99 -9.37
N SER A 32 -20.21 -5.52 -8.28
CA SER A 32 -19.76 -6.75 -7.59
C SER A 32 -20.94 -7.42 -6.88
N ASP A 33 -20.85 -8.72 -6.63
CA ASP A 33 -21.71 -9.47 -5.70
C ASP A 33 -21.04 -9.71 -4.33
N GLY A 34 -19.84 -9.16 -4.15
CA GLY A 34 -19.10 -9.16 -2.90
C GLY A 34 -19.37 -7.94 -2.02
N ILE A 35 -18.47 -7.71 -1.07
CA ILE A 35 -18.56 -6.61 -0.12
C ILE A 35 -18.61 -5.24 -0.82
N GLU A 36 -17.85 -5.04 -1.91
CA GLU A 36 -17.85 -3.77 -2.65
C GLU A 36 -19.22 -3.46 -3.27
N GLY A 37 -19.96 -4.49 -3.70
CA GLY A 37 -21.33 -4.31 -4.19
C GLY A 37 -22.29 -3.91 -3.06
N CYS A 38 -22.11 -4.48 -1.89
CA CYS A 38 -22.86 -4.12 -0.69
C CYS A 38 -22.55 -2.67 -0.25
N GLU A 39 -21.26 -2.27 -0.24
CA GLU A 39 -20.80 -0.91 0.00
C GLU A 39 -21.41 0.10 -0.98
N HIS A 40 -21.50 -0.26 -2.26
CA HIS A 40 -22.10 0.60 -3.27
C HIS A 40 -23.58 0.87 -3.00
N SER A 41 -24.31 -0.10 -2.42
CA SER A 41 -25.72 0.10 -2.02
C SER A 41 -25.90 1.21 -0.99
N VAL A 42 -24.94 1.37 -0.05
CA VAL A 42 -24.92 2.46 0.92
C VAL A 42 -24.77 3.81 0.21
N PHE A 43 -23.85 3.89 -0.73
CA PHE A 43 -23.62 5.11 -1.50
C PHE A 43 -24.85 5.53 -2.32
N GLU A 44 -25.57 4.58 -2.90
CA GLU A 44 -26.78 4.86 -3.69
C GLU A 44 -27.91 5.50 -2.84
N ILE A 45 -28.09 5.06 -1.60
CA ILE A 45 -29.08 5.68 -0.69
C ILE A 45 -28.57 7.06 -0.21
N LEU A 46 -27.29 7.12 0.24
CA LEU A 46 -26.65 8.35 0.71
C LEU A 46 -26.68 9.46 -0.35
N SER A 47 -26.45 9.10 -1.61
CA SER A 47 -26.41 10.05 -2.73
C SER A 47 -27.74 10.80 -2.93
N ASN A 48 -28.88 10.19 -2.62
CA ASN A 48 -30.18 10.84 -2.71
C ASN A 48 -30.34 11.93 -1.64
N SER A 49 -29.89 11.68 -0.41
CA SER A 49 -29.90 12.66 0.68
C SER A 49 -28.92 13.82 0.40
N ILE A 50 -27.76 13.53 -0.23
CA ILE A 50 -26.80 14.55 -0.66
C ILE A 50 -27.38 15.43 -1.75
N ASP A 51 -28.04 14.86 -2.76
CA ASP A 51 -28.70 15.62 -3.82
C ASP A 51 -29.75 16.60 -3.26
N GLU A 52 -30.53 16.16 -2.28
CA GLU A 52 -31.53 16.99 -1.63
C GLU A 52 -30.91 18.13 -0.81
N ALA A 53 -29.84 17.85 -0.06
CA ALA A 53 -29.11 18.83 0.73
C ALA A 53 -28.42 19.90 -0.18
N ARG A 54 -27.91 19.49 -1.35
CA ARG A 54 -27.30 20.39 -2.36
C ARG A 54 -28.29 21.34 -3.01
N GLU A 55 -29.56 20.93 -3.14
CA GLU A 55 -30.66 21.81 -3.55
C GLU A 55 -31.07 22.81 -2.45
N GLY A 56 -30.39 22.77 -1.31
CA GLY A 56 -30.62 23.69 -0.19
C GLY A 56 -31.66 23.19 0.83
N TYR A 57 -32.11 21.95 0.72
CA TYR A 57 -33.07 21.36 1.62
C TYR A 57 -32.39 20.42 2.61
N GLY A 58 -32.28 20.88 3.87
CA GLY A 58 -31.52 20.19 4.89
C GLY A 58 -30.03 20.45 4.81
N LYS A 59 -29.37 20.44 5.95
CA LYS A 59 -27.89 20.61 6.07
C LYS A 59 -27.24 19.57 6.93
N GLU A 60 -27.99 18.54 7.30
CA GLU A 60 -27.50 17.44 8.12
C GLU A 60 -27.99 16.11 7.55
N ILE A 61 -27.07 15.18 7.40
CA ILE A 61 -27.32 13.80 6.97
C ILE A 61 -26.73 12.88 8.02
N THR A 62 -27.55 11.99 8.55
CA THR A 62 -27.12 10.98 9.54
C THR A 62 -27.09 9.61 8.90
N VAL A 63 -25.97 8.91 9.04
CA VAL A 63 -25.78 7.51 8.66
C VAL A 63 -25.61 6.70 9.93
N THR A 64 -26.41 5.66 10.12
CA THR A 64 -26.31 4.77 11.28
C THR A 64 -25.97 3.35 10.82
N ARG A 65 -24.86 2.82 11.33
CA ARG A 65 -24.48 1.42 11.21
C ARG A 65 -24.92 0.68 12.46
N TYR A 66 -25.75 -0.33 12.29
CA TYR A 66 -26.25 -1.16 13.40
C TYR A 66 -25.46 -2.45 13.55
N GLU A 67 -25.48 -3.04 14.75
CA GLU A 67 -24.83 -4.32 15.06
C GLU A 67 -25.44 -5.50 14.30
N ASP A 68 -26.73 -5.40 13.92
CA ASP A 68 -27.44 -6.42 13.14
C ASP A 68 -27.12 -6.35 11.63
N LEU A 69 -26.10 -5.55 11.27
CA LEU A 69 -25.63 -5.26 9.91
C LEU A 69 -26.64 -4.50 9.04
N SER A 70 -27.70 -3.94 9.63
CA SER A 70 -28.55 -2.99 8.95
C SER A 70 -27.89 -1.61 8.92
N VAL A 71 -28.28 -0.81 7.94
CA VAL A 71 -27.82 0.56 7.74
C VAL A 71 -29.02 1.48 7.67
N GLU A 72 -28.90 2.68 8.22
CA GLU A 72 -29.93 3.71 8.14
C GLU A 72 -29.32 5.02 7.63
N VAL A 73 -30.01 5.67 6.72
CA VAL A 73 -29.70 7.05 6.28
C VAL A 73 -30.90 7.93 6.55
N GLU A 74 -30.69 9.04 7.24
CA GLU A 74 -31.70 10.03 7.54
C GLU A 74 -31.25 11.42 7.07
N ASP A 75 -32.14 12.12 6.35
CA ASP A 75 -31.98 13.52 5.98
C ASP A 75 -33.15 14.37 6.48
N HIS A 76 -32.98 15.67 6.40
CA HIS A 76 -34.02 16.66 6.74
C HIS A 76 -34.42 17.52 5.53
N GLY A 77 -34.49 16.88 4.36
CA GLY A 77 -34.93 17.48 3.11
C GLY A 77 -36.43 17.62 3.00
N ARG A 78 -36.95 17.70 1.77
CA ARG A 78 -38.41 17.83 1.51
C ARG A 78 -39.21 16.53 1.71
N GLY A 79 -38.49 15.40 1.75
CA GLY A 79 -39.09 14.07 1.68
C GLY A 79 -39.31 13.58 0.25
N ILE A 80 -39.12 12.28 0.02
CA ILE A 80 -39.34 11.65 -1.29
C ILE A 80 -40.86 11.74 -1.62
N PRO A 81 -41.27 12.20 -2.82
CA PRO A 81 -42.67 12.13 -3.22
C PRO A 81 -43.14 10.67 -3.27
N VAL A 82 -44.21 10.36 -2.52
CA VAL A 82 -44.80 9.00 -2.41
C VAL A 82 -46.23 8.92 -2.90
N ASP A 83 -46.90 10.07 -3.05
CA ASP A 83 -48.30 10.17 -3.41
C ASP A 83 -48.59 9.72 -4.84
N PHE A 84 -49.91 9.68 -5.18
CA PHE A 84 -50.39 9.24 -6.49
C PHE A 84 -49.94 10.18 -7.62
N ASN A 85 -49.37 9.62 -8.65
CA ASN A 85 -48.92 10.32 -9.84
C ASN A 85 -49.97 10.25 -10.94
N ASN A 86 -50.65 11.36 -11.18
CA ASN A 86 -51.73 11.44 -12.19
C ASN A 86 -51.23 11.20 -13.63
N ARG A 87 -49.93 11.45 -13.93
CA ARG A 87 -49.36 11.24 -15.26
C ARG A 87 -49.07 9.75 -15.51
N GLU A 88 -48.49 9.08 -14.52
CA GLU A 88 -48.09 7.67 -14.61
C GLU A 88 -49.21 6.72 -14.15
N GLN A 89 -50.35 7.25 -13.59
CA GLN A 89 -51.49 6.50 -13.07
C GLN A 89 -51.11 5.45 -12.02
N ARG A 90 -50.11 5.77 -11.21
CA ARG A 90 -49.56 4.91 -10.14
C ARG A 90 -49.09 5.79 -8.99
N TYR A 91 -48.82 5.19 -7.86
CA TYR A 91 -48.16 5.88 -6.75
C TYR A 91 -46.69 6.10 -7.05
N ASN A 92 -46.13 7.26 -6.68
CA ASN A 92 -44.72 7.56 -6.85
C ASN A 92 -43.82 6.59 -6.08
N TRP A 93 -44.26 6.08 -4.91
CA TRP A 93 -43.47 5.08 -4.19
C TRP A 93 -43.31 3.79 -5.02
N GLU A 94 -44.31 3.34 -5.79
CA GLU A 94 -44.15 2.18 -6.69
C GLU A 94 -43.10 2.45 -7.78
N LEU A 95 -43.09 3.67 -8.31
CA LEU A 95 -42.12 4.07 -9.31
C LEU A 95 -40.70 4.11 -8.73
N VAL A 96 -40.50 4.77 -7.60
CA VAL A 96 -39.18 5.05 -7.01
C VAL A 96 -38.57 3.81 -6.39
N PHE A 97 -39.35 2.94 -5.75
CA PHE A 97 -38.84 1.76 -5.02
C PHE A 97 -38.97 0.45 -5.78
N CYS A 98 -39.90 0.35 -6.76
CA CYS A 98 -40.20 -0.93 -7.43
C CYS A 98 -39.97 -0.91 -8.94
N GLU A 99 -39.59 0.23 -9.55
CA GLU A 99 -39.30 0.29 -10.98
C GLU A 99 -37.89 0.81 -11.23
N MET A 100 -37.17 0.05 -12.03
CA MET A 100 -35.86 0.48 -12.50
C MET A 100 -36.01 1.52 -13.62
N TYR A 101 -35.11 2.50 -13.66
CA TYR A 101 -35.16 3.62 -14.61
C TYR A 101 -36.35 4.54 -14.39
N ALA A 102 -36.85 4.64 -13.15
CA ALA A 102 -37.86 5.59 -12.74
C ALA A 102 -37.26 6.64 -11.78
N GLY A 103 -37.49 7.91 -12.03
CA GLY A 103 -36.95 8.99 -11.20
C GLY A 103 -37.34 10.38 -11.71
N GLY A 104 -37.24 11.35 -10.82
CA GLY A 104 -37.59 12.76 -11.10
C GLY A 104 -36.42 13.63 -11.61
N LYS A 105 -35.23 13.03 -11.80
CA LYS A 105 -34.00 13.80 -12.07
C LYS A 105 -33.53 13.75 -13.53
N TYR A 106 -34.38 13.29 -14.47
CA TYR A 106 -34.00 13.12 -15.89
C TYR A 106 -33.96 14.40 -16.71
N ASN A 107 -34.66 15.47 -16.33
CA ASN A 107 -34.82 16.70 -17.12
C ASN A 107 -33.88 17.81 -16.63
N ASN A 108 -32.60 17.55 -16.53
CA ASN A 108 -31.60 18.50 -16.02
C ASN A 108 -31.22 19.63 -17.00
N ALA A 109 -31.75 19.59 -18.25
CA ALA A 109 -31.31 20.50 -19.32
C ALA A 109 -32.08 21.85 -19.38
N SER A 110 -33.15 22.04 -18.63
CA SER A 110 -33.96 23.24 -18.69
C SER A 110 -34.36 23.75 -17.33
N ASN A 111 -33.56 24.63 -16.73
CA ASN A 111 -33.84 25.43 -15.51
C ASN A 111 -34.53 24.66 -14.36
N GLY A 112 -34.27 23.36 -14.21
CA GLY A 112 -34.84 22.51 -13.20
C GLY A 112 -33.93 22.31 -12.01
N SER A 113 -34.53 21.92 -10.89
CA SER A 113 -33.83 21.39 -9.71
C SER A 113 -32.92 20.23 -10.11
N TYR A 114 -31.83 20.02 -9.37
CA TYR A 114 -30.87 18.92 -9.53
C TYR A 114 -29.92 19.00 -10.75
N GLU A 115 -29.45 20.22 -11.07
CA GLU A 115 -28.55 20.47 -12.23
C GLU A 115 -27.33 19.52 -12.24
N TYR A 116 -26.82 19.12 -11.09
CA TYR A 116 -25.61 18.30 -10.93
C TYR A 116 -25.85 17.07 -10.03
N SER A 117 -26.94 16.35 -10.24
CA SER A 117 -27.34 15.22 -9.41
C SER A 117 -26.37 14.03 -9.49
N LEU A 118 -26.20 13.33 -8.35
CA LEU A 118 -25.53 12.03 -8.24
C LEU A 118 -26.38 10.88 -8.79
N GLY A 119 -27.67 10.91 -8.49
CA GLY A 119 -28.65 9.85 -8.81
C GLY A 119 -29.30 10.03 -10.18
N LEU A 120 -28.50 10.00 -11.27
CA LEU A 120 -28.99 10.26 -12.63
C LEU A 120 -29.76 9.11 -13.28
N ASN A 121 -29.51 7.85 -12.89
CA ASN A 121 -30.00 6.69 -13.64
C ASN A 121 -31.34 6.14 -13.15
N GLY A 122 -31.89 6.59 -12.02
CA GLY A 122 -33.13 6.07 -11.44
C GLY A 122 -33.05 4.57 -11.13
N LEU A 123 -31.89 4.09 -10.69
CA LEU A 123 -31.62 2.68 -10.41
C LEU A 123 -31.34 2.41 -8.94
N GLY A 124 -30.56 3.27 -8.27
CA GLY A 124 -29.91 2.96 -7.02
C GLY A 124 -30.88 2.61 -5.88
N LEU A 125 -31.94 3.40 -5.70
CA LEU A 125 -32.88 3.18 -4.63
C LEU A 125 -33.69 1.89 -4.83
N CYS A 126 -34.24 1.67 -6.01
CA CYS A 126 -34.96 0.45 -6.38
C CYS A 126 -34.03 -0.79 -6.29
N ALA A 127 -32.80 -0.69 -6.80
CA ALA A 127 -31.86 -1.79 -6.75
C ALA A 127 -31.45 -2.15 -5.32
N THR A 128 -31.21 -1.15 -4.46
CA THR A 128 -30.89 -1.38 -3.04
C THR A 128 -32.05 -2.04 -2.33
N GLN A 129 -33.29 -1.58 -2.59
CA GLN A 129 -34.50 -2.19 -2.03
C GLN A 129 -34.61 -3.66 -2.46
N TYR A 130 -34.39 -3.99 -3.75
CA TYR A 130 -34.43 -5.36 -4.27
C TYR A 130 -33.32 -6.26 -3.70
N ALA A 131 -32.16 -5.71 -3.39
CA ALA A 131 -31.01 -6.44 -2.86
C ALA A 131 -31.03 -6.58 -1.33
N SER A 132 -32.09 -6.10 -0.66
CA SER A 132 -32.20 -6.11 0.79
C SER A 132 -33.03 -7.29 1.31
N GLU A 133 -32.71 -7.75 2.52
CA GLU A 133 -33.54 -8.66 3.30
C GLU A 133 -34.84 -7.96 3.69
N TYR A 134 -34.72 -6.72 4.17
CA TYR A 134 -35.85 -5.81 4.39
C TYR A 134 -35.40 -4.36 4.15
N MET A 135 -36.38 -3.50 3.89
CA MET A 135 -36.21 -2.04 3.85
C MET A 135 -37.43 -1.35 4.49
N ASP A 136 -37.16 -0.50 5.48
CA ASP A 136 -38.14 0.40 6.12
C ASP A 136 -37.90 1.81 5.59
N VAL A 137 -39.00 2.45 5.16
CA VAL A 137 -38.97 3.82 4.63
C VAL A 137 -39.93 4.67 5.47
N ASP A 138 -39.44 5.82 5.95
CA ASP A 138 -40.17 6.82 6.72
C ASP A 138 -39.97 8.16 5.99
N VAL A 139 -41.02 8.66 5.38
CA VAL A 139 -41.05 9.94 4.68
C VAL A 139 -41.93 10.94 5.41
N ARG A 140 -41.39 12.09 5.73
CA ARG A 140 -42.06 13.15 6.46
C ARG A 140 -42.13 14.38 5.56
N THR A 141 -43.34 14.74 5.13
CA THR A 141 -43.56 15.88 4.25
C THR A 141 -44.87 16.58 4.58
N GLY A 142 -44.85 17.90 4.63
CA GLY A 142 -46.01 18.67 5.10
C GLY A 142 -46.42 18.27 6.52
N ASP A 143 -47.71 18.00 6.71
CA ASP A 143 -48.30 17.55 8.00
C ASP A 143 -48.51 16.03 8.06
N THR A 144 -47.84 15.27 7.19
CA THR A 144 -48.04 13.83 7.03
C THR A 144 -46.73 13.07 7.10
N ARG A 145 -46.76 11.93 7.78
CA ARG A 145 -45.74 10.92 7.79
C ARG A 145 -46.24 9.70 7.03
N TYR A 146 -45.41 9.24 6.09
CA TYR A 146 -45.69 8.06 5.29
C TYR A 146 -44.67 6.97 5.66
N THR A 147 -45.14 5.73 5.80
CA THR A 147 -44.27 4.59 6.04
C THR A 147 -44.52 3.46 5.05
N LEU A 148 -43.43 2.79 4.63
CA LEU A 148 -43.46 1.62 3.77
C LEU A 148 -42.52 0.56 4.36
N HIS A 149 -42.90 -0.69 4.19
CA HIS A 149 -42.06 -1.83 4.53
C HIS A 149 -41.93 -2.76 3.33
N PHE A 150 -40.72 -3.20 3.07
CA PHE A 150 -40.38 -4.13 2.00
C PHE A 150 -39.61 -5.33 2.57
N GLU A 151 -39.94 -6.52 2.08
CA GLU A 151 -39.21 -7.76 2.36
C GLU A 151 -38.77 -8.41 1.03
N LYS A 152 -37.47 -8.61 0.85
CA LYS A 152 -36.89 -9.29 -0.33
C LYS A 152 -37.37 -8.77 -1.68
N GLY A 153 -37.61 -7.48 -1.78
CA GLY A 153 -38.07 -6.83 -3.00
C GLY A 153 -39.57 -6.62 -3.12
N GLU A 154 -40.37 -7.19 -2.24
CA GLU A 154 -41.82 -7.08 -2.27
C GLU A 154 -42.33 -6.12 -1.20
N ASN A 155 -43.33 -5.28 -1.51
CA ASN A 155 -43.95 -4.40 -0.54
C ASN A 155 -44.91 -5.20 0.35
N VAL A 156 -44.78 -5.00 1.67
CA VAL A 156 -45.64 -5.63 2.69
C VAL A 156 -46.49 -4.55 3.39
N GLY A 157 -47.80 -4.67 3.28
CA GLY A 157 -48.74 -3.81 3.97
C GLY A 157 -49.15 -2.52 3.25
N GLY A 158 -48.53 -2.18 2.12
CA GLY A 158 -48.83 -0.98 1.35
C GLY A 158 -48.28 0.31 1.95
N LEU A 159 -48.76 1.45 1.47
CA LEU A 159 -48.43 2.78 1.99
C LEU A 159 -49.32 3.11 3.20
N HIS A 160 -48.68 3.32 4.35
CA HIS A 160 -49.35 3.83 5.54
C HIS A 160 -49.11 5.32 5.69
N GLN A 161 -50.11 6.07 6.14
CA GLN A 161 -50.00 7.50 6.37
C GLN A 161 -50.60 7.86 7.73
N GLU A 162 -49.98 8.80 8.40
CA GLU A 162 -50.41 9.34 9.67
C GLU A 162 -50.15 10.85 9.79
N PRO A 163 -50.95 11.60 10.57
CA PRO A 163 -50.65 13.00 10.85
C PRO A 163 -49.31 13.15 11.55
N TYR A 164 -48.51 14.11 11.13
CA TYR A 164 -47.16 14.37 11.66
C TYR A 164 -46.94 15.86 11.90
N LYS A 165 -46.30 16.18 13.01
CA LYS A 165 -45.86 17.53 13.33
C LYS A 165 -44.37 17.49 13.66
N GLY A 166 -43.53 17.79 12.71
CA GLY A 166 -42.09 17.77 12.91
C GLY A 166 -41.35 18.24 11.66
N LYS A 167 -40.04 18.02 11.63
CA LYS A 167 -39.23 18.35 10.47
C LYS A 167 -39.51 17.40 9.32
N SER A 168 -39.60 17.93 8.10
CA SER A 168 -39.61 17.10 6.89
C SER A 168 -38.28 16.35 6.71
N GLY A 169 -38.27 15.33 5.87
CA GLY A 169 -37.11 14.53 5.53
C GLY A 169 -37.45 13.11 5.13
N THR A 170 -36.44 12.37 4.80
CA THR A 170 -36.53 10.93 4.49
C THR A 170 -35.62 10.16 5.41
N LYS A 171 -36.09 9.02 5.91
CA LYS A 171 -35.30 8.06 6.64
C LYS A 171 -35.51 6.67 6.02
N ILE A 172 -34.43 6.03 5.64
CA ILE A 172 -34.43 4.69 5.05
C ILE A 172 -33.50 3.81 5.87
N ARG A 173 -34.05 2.71 6.43
CA ARG A 173 -33.27 1.66 7.06
C ARG A 173 -33.42 0.37 6.27
N TRP A 174 -32.29 -0.26 5.95
CA TRP A 174 -32.29 -1.53 5.24
C TRP A 174 -31.23 -2.46 5.76
N LYS A 175 -31.42 -3.74 5.52
CA LYS A 175 -30.40 -4.75 5.75
C LYS A 175 -30.11 -5.46 4.43
N PRO A 176 -28.87 -5.39 3.93
CA PRO A 176 -28.47 -6.14 2.74
C PRO A 176 -28.70 -7.63 2.93
N ASP A 177 -29.07 -8.34 1.83
CA ASP A 177 -29.41 -9.76 1.88
C ASP A 177 -28.22 -10.65 1.54
N LEU A 178 -27.85 -11.57 2.45
CA LEU A 178 -26.81 -12.59 2.22
C LEU A 178 -27.14 -13.57 1.08
N SER A 179 -28.39 -13.64 0.63
CA SER A 179 -28.74 -14.42 -0.57
C SER A 179 -28.44 -13.67 -1.88
N VAL A 180 -28.07 -12.40 -1.79
CA VAL A 180 -27.72 -11.53 -2.92
C VAL A 180 -26.23 -11.21 -2.92
N PHE A 181 -25.69 -10.83 -1.78
CA PHE A 181 -24.28 -10.52 -1.59
C PHE A 181 -23.58 -11.66 -0.84
N THR A 182 -22.33 -11.93 -1.20
CA THR A 182 -21.51 -12.95 -0.55
C THR A 182 -21.03 -12.52 0.84
N ASP A 183 -20.95 -11.22 1.10
CA ASP A 183 -20.65 -10.62 2.39
C ASP A 183 -21.42 -9.31 2.56
N ILE A 184 -21.98 -9.07 3.75
CA ILE A 184 -22.75 -7.87 4.11
C ILE A 184 -22.16 -7.13 5.32
N ASN A 185 -21.04 -7.63 5.88
CA ASN A 185 -20.42 -7.00 7.03
C ASN A 185 -19.48 -5.86 6.58
N ILE A 186 -20.08 -4.76 6.16
CA ILE A 186 -19.34 -3.56 5.73
C ILE A 186 -18.49 -3.04 6.90
N PRO A 187 -17.16 -2.89 6.72
CA PRO A 187 -16.26 -2.42 7.76
C PRO A 187 -16.54 -0.96 8.14
N LEU A 188 -16.28 -0.59 9.41
CA LEU A 188 -16.49 0.78 9.90
C LEU A 188 -15.66 1.80 9.13
N GLU A 189 -14.46 1.41 8.72
CA GLU A 189 -13.52 2.21 7.94
C GLU A 189 -14.13 2.71 6.63
N TYR A 190 -14.94 1.90 5.97
CA TYR A 190 -15.66 2.30 4.76
C TYR A 190 -16.61 3.48 5.04
N TYR A 191 -17.40 3.40 6.12
CA TYR A 191 -18.32 4.48 6.48
C TYR A 191 -17.58 5.77 6.84
N LEU A 192 -16.49 5.66 7.59
CA LEU A 192 -15.64 6.81 7.94
C LEU A 192 -15.07 7.47 6.69
N ASP A 193 -14.54 6.67 5.75
CA ASP A 193 -13.93 7.16 4.51
C ASP A 193 -14.98 7.81 3.58
N ILE A 194 -16.07 7.10 3.28
CA ILE A 194 -17.09 7.62 2.35
C ILE A 194 -17.77 8.87 2.87
N ILE A 195 -18.10 8.92 4.17
CA ILE A 195 -18.75 10.06 4.78
C ILE A 195 -17.81 11.27 4.84
N LYS A 196 -16.53 11.06 5.22
CA LYS A 196 -15.51 12.11 5.18
C LYS A 196 -15.35 12.69 3.78
N ARG A 197 -15.25 11.83 2.75
CA ARG A 197 -15.16 12.26 1.34
C ARG A 197 -16.38 13.08 0.92
N GLN A 198 -17.58 12.65 1.31
CA GLN A 198 -18.78 13.41 0.98
C GLN A 198 -18.85 14.76 1.71
N ALA A 199 -18.40 14.85 2.95
CA ALA A 199 -18.31 16.11 3.67
C ALA A 199 -17.32 17.09 3.02
N ILE A 200 -16.19 16.60 2.52
CA ILE A 200 -15.17 17.42 1.82
C ILE A 200 -15.71 18.11 0.56
N VAL A 201 -16.52 17.40 -0.25
CA VAL A 201 -16.96 17.91 -1.55
C VAL A 201 -18.35 18.57 -1.51
N ASN A 202 -19.05 18.48 -0.37
CA ASN A 202 -20.35 19.11 -0.14
C ASN A 202 -20.22 20.13 1.01
N GLU A 203 -19.67 21.29 0.70
CA GLU A 203 -19.38 22.36 1.67
C GLU A 203 -20.59 22.73 2.53
N GLY A 204 -20.38 22.90 3.83
CA GLY A 204 -21.40 23.32 4.78
C GLY A 204 -22.48 22.29 5.08
N ILE A 205 -22.43 21.07 4.53
CA ILE A 205 -23.30 19.97 4.90
C ILE A 205 -22.63 19.17 6.03
N ARG A 206 -23.35 18.98 7.12
CA ARG A 206 -22.94 18.19 8.28
C ARG A 206 -23.29 16.73 8.07
N PHE A 207 -22.30 15.87 8.16
CA PHE A 207 -22.49 14.42 8.13
C PHE A 207 -22.23 13.83 9.50
N VAL A 208 -23.13 12.99 9.96
CA VAL A 208 -23.09 12.34 11.28
C VAL A 208 -23.08 10.84 11.07
N LEU A 209 -22.00 10.18 11.48
CA LEU A 209 -21.94 8.72 11.53
C LEU A 209 -22.23 8.24 12.94
N ARG A 210 -23.22 7.35 13.08
CA ARG A 210 -23.57 6.67 14.34
C ARG A 210 -23.26 5.18 14.18
N ASN A 211 -22.29 4.68 14.93
CA ASN A 211 -21.91 3.27 14.93
C ASN A 211 -22.40 2.60 16.21
N GLN A 212 -23.19 1.55 16.09
CA GLN A 212 -23.65 0.77 17.23
C GLN A 212 -22.64 -0.33 17.57
N THR A 213 -22.23 -0.38 18.84
CA THR A 213 -21.35 -1.43 19.38
C THR A 213 -21.74 -1.72 20.83
N GLY A 214 -22.04 -2.98 21.14
CA GLY A 214 -22.48 -3.39 22.49
C GLY A 214 -23.75 -2.66 22.95
N GLY A 215 -24.69 -2.40 22.04
CA GLY A 215 -25.94 -1.69 22.29
C GLY A 215 -25.80 -0.18 22.51
N LYS A 216 -24.57 0.39 22.42
CA LYS A 216 -24.31 1.83 22.53
C LYS A 216 -23.95 2.41 21.17
N PHE A 217 -24.20 3.71 21.01
CA PHE A 217 -23.83 4.45 19.81
C PHE A 217 -22.61 5.33 20.06
N GLU A 218 -21.59 5.15 19.20
CA GLU A 218 -20.50 6.10 19.04
C GLU A 218 -20.82 7.02 17.87
N THR A 219 -20.58 8.32 18.03
CA THR A 219 -20.92 9.31 17.01
C THR A 219 -19.66 10.02 16.54
N THR A 220 -19.46 10.06 15.23
CA THR A 220 -18.40 10.82 14.56
C THR A 220 -19.04 11.82 13.60
N GLU A 221 -18.57 13.05 13.63
CA GLU A 221 -19.09 14.14 12.81
C GLU A 221 -18.05 14.66 11.84
N PHE A 222 -18.49 14.98 10.62
CA PHE A 222 -17.67 15.60 9.59
C PHE A 222 -18.39 16.85 9.06
N LEU A 223 -17.67 17.97 9.08
CA LEU A 223 -18.17 19.24 8.58
C LEU A 223 -16.99 20.05 8.05
N TYR A 224 -16.99 20.30 6.76
CA TYR A 224 -16.03 21.15 6.06
C TYR A 224 -16.74 22.41 5.58
N GLN A 225 -16.56 23.52 6.29
CA GLN A 225 -17.29 24.78 6.01
C GLN A 225 -16.88 25.38 4.66
N GLN A 226 -15.60 25.27 4.29
CA GLN A 226 -15.06 25.68 3.01
C GLN A 226 -14.73 24.49 2.09
N GLY A 227 -15.36 23.33 2.35
CA GLY A 227 -15.25 22.15 1.52
C GLY A 227 -13.80 21.70 1.26
N ILE A 228 -13.43 21.57 -0.01
CA ILE A 228 -12.10 21.11 -0.44
C ILE A 228 -10.95 22.00 0.06
N VAL A 229 -11.20 23.27 0.36
CA VAL A 229 -10.16 24.20 0.87
C VAL A 229 -9.75 23.81 2.29
N ASP A 230 -10.73 23.51 3.15
CA ASP A 230 -10.45 23.08 4.52
C ASP A 230 -9.71 21.73 4.53
N HIS A 231 -10.06 20.84 3.61
CA HIS A 231 -9.38 19.55 3.48
C HIS A 231 -7.91 19.71 3.03
N VAL A 232 -7.65 20.51 2.01
CA VAL A 232 -6.26 20.79 1.59
C VAL A 232 -5.47 21.46 2.71
N ARG A 233 -6.10 22.33 3.50
CA ARG A 233 -5.46 22.96 4.68
C ARG A 233 -5.15 21.94 5.77
N GLU A 234 -6.04 21.00 6.02
CA GLU A 234 -5.83 19.85 6.93
C GLU A 234 -4.63 19.01 6.46
N LEU A 235 -4.57 18.67 5.17
CA LEU A 235 -3.48 17.88 4.59
C LEU A 235 -2.13 18.60 4.59
N ALA A 236 -2.13 19.90 4.36
CA ALA A 236 -0.93 20.72 4.31
C ALA A 236 -0.30 20.93 5.70
N GLY A 237 -1.14 21.04 6.73
CA GLY A 237 -0.68 21.27 8.10
C GLY A 237 0.17 22.55 8.25
N GLU A 238 1.01 22.56 9.26
CA GLU A 238 1.92 23.70 9.52
C GLU A 238 3.16 23.70 8.61
N ASP A 239 3.44 22.58 7.93
CA ASP A 239 4.63 22.37 7.10
C ASP A 239 4.39 22.66 5.61
N ALA A 240 3.33 23.36 5.27
CA ALA A 240 3.04 23.75 3.89
C ALA A 240 4.14 24.64 3.32
N MET A 241 4.59 24.35 2.09
CA MET A 241 5.55 25.19 1.37
C MET A 241 4.91 26.43 0.81
N THR A 242 3.60 26.39 0.54
CA THR A 242 2.79 27.44 -0.07
C THR A 242 1.50 27.62 0.69
N SER A 243 0.87 28.80 0.48
CA SER A 243 -0.50 29.03 0.91
C SER A 243 -1.47 28.13 0.11
N VAL A 244 -2.63 27.80 0.73
CA VAL A 244 -3.70 27.08 0.03
C VAL A 244 -4.35 28.00 -0.99
N GLN A 245 -4.33 27.60 -2.25
CA GLN A 245 -4.99 28.28 -3.35
C GLN A 245 -6.36 27.66 -3.61
N PHE A 246 -7.33 28.48 -3.96
CA PHE A 246 -8.64 28.03 -4.40
C PHE A 246 -9.01 28.71 -5.72
N TRP A 247 -9.30 27.91 -6.74
CA TRP A 247 -9.67 28.39 -8.06
C TRP A 247 -11.02 27.79 -8.47
N GLN A 248 -11.85 28.62 -9.10
CA GLN A 248 -13.15 28.23 -9.57
C GLN A 248 -13.39 28.75 -10.99
N ALA A 249 -14.01 27.92 -11.83
CA ALA A 249 -14.47 28.32 -13.14
C ALA A 249 -15.76 27.64 -13.55
N GLU A 250 -16.58 28.35 -14.32
CA GLU A 250 -17.71 27.75 -15.03
C GLU A 250 -17.49 27.93 -16.53
N ARG A 251 -17.76 26.89 -17.31
CA ARG A 251 -17.56 26.85 -18.76
C ARG A 251 -18.70 26.07 -19.42
N ASN A 252 -19.07 26.49 -20.64
CA ASN A 252 -19.82 25.66 -21.55
C ASN A 252 -18.82 24.88 -22.40
N VAL A 253 -18.97 23.57 -22.45
CA VAL A 253 -18.04 22.64 -23.09
C VAL A 253 -18.78 21.70 -24.02
N ARG A 254 -18.04 21.07 -24.93
CA ARG A 254 -18.55 20.11 -25.90
C ARG A 254 -17.56 18.97 -26.07
N ASP A 255 -18.00 17.74 -26.02
CA ASP A 255 -17.11 16.58 -26.17
C ASP A 255 -16.74 16.33 -27.66
N ARG A 256 -17.65 16.68 -28.59
CA ARG A 256 -17.47 16.58 -30.05
C ARG A 256 -18.29 17.67 -30.74
N ASP A 257 -17.88 18.06 -31.94
CA ASP A 257 -18.55 19.13 -32.73
C ASP A 257 -20.02 18.86 -33.06
N ASP A 258 -20.39 17.58 -33.14
CA ASP A 258 -21.76 17.11 -33.44
C ASP A 258 -22.64 16.96 -32.19
N LYS A 259 -22.14 17.23 -30.99
CA LYS A 259 -22.88 17.14 -29.74
C LYS A 259 -23.27 18.51 -29.20
N PRO A 260 -24.37 18.59 -28.44
CA PRO A 260 -24.75 19.85 -27.79
C PRO A 260 -23.71 20.26 -26.75
N GLU A 261 -23.64 21.55 -26.51
CA GLU A 261 -22.88 22.12 -25.40
C GLU A 261 -23.56 21.80 -24.06
N TYR A 262 -22.75 21.63 -23.05
CA TYR A 262 -23.19 21.46 -21.68
C TYR A 262 -22.33 22.24 -20.71
N LYS A 263 -22.93 22.60 -19.58
CA LYS A 263 -22.28 23.39 -18.55
C LYS A 263 -21.39 22.52 -17.66
N THR A 264 -20.19 23.01 -17.36
CA THR A 264 -19.31 22.40 -16.34
C THR A 264 -18.83 23.46 -15.35
N LYS A 265 -18.78 23.09 -14.07
CA LYS A 265 -18.20 23.86 -12.98
C LYS A 265 -17.00 23.11 -12.45
N ILE A 266 -15.88 23.81 -12.22
CA ILE A 266 -14.61 23.24 -11.78
C ILE A 266 -14.15 24.01 -10.55
N ASN A 267 -14.00 23.33 -9.44
CA ASN A 267 -13.43 23.85 -8.19
C ASN A 267 -12.10 23.12 -7.94
N VAL A 268 -11.06 23.88 -7.65
CA VAL A 268 -9.70 23.36 -7.42
C VAL A 268 -9.16 23.96 -6.14
N ALA A 269 -8.76 23.14 -5.20
CA ALA A 269 -7.97 23.57 -4.05
C ALA A 269 -6.60 22.88 -4.10
N LEU A 270 -5.53 23.63 -3.89
CA LEU A 270 -4.18 23.08 -3.93
C LEU A 270 -3.21 23.81 -2.98
N ALA A 271 -2.18 23.08 -2.59
CA ALA A 271 -0.98 23.59 -1.93
C ALA A 271 0.21 22.70 -2.31
N PHE A 272 1.42 23.17 -2.02
CA PHE A 272 2.62 22.33 -2.17
C PHE A 272 3.23 22.04 -0.79
N SER A 273 3.75 20.83 -0.63
CA SER A 273 4.40 20.36 0.59
C SER A 273 5.59 19.47 0.23
N ASN A 274 6.63 19.47 1.06
CA ASN A 274 7.77 18.59 0.91
C ASN A 274 7.68 17.31 1.75
N ARG A 275 6.63 17.16 2.56
CA ARG A 275 6.41 16.00 3.44
C ARG A 275 5.24 15.13 2.99
N ASN A 276 4.17 15.78 2.54
CA ASN A 276 2.93 15.12 2.16
C ASN A 276 2.62 15.39 0.69
N HIS A 277 2.04 14.41 0.03
CA HIS A 277 1.48 14.56 -1.30
C HIS A 277 0.19 13.76 -1.39
N GLN A 278 -0.85 14.36 -1.95
CA GLN A 278 -2.14 13.71 -2.14
C GLN A 278 -2.90 14.39 -3.26
N ILE A 279 -3.44 13.62 -4.17
CA ILE A 279 -4.23 14.12 -5.31
C ILE A 279 -5.55 13.39 -5.32
N GLU A 280 -6.65 14.13 -5.25
CA GLU A 280 -8.00 13.61 -5.24
C GLU A 280 -8.85 14.27 -6.31
N TYR A 281 -9.64 13.47 -7.01
CA TYR A 281 -10.55 13.91 -8.05
C TYR A 281 -11.98 13.51 -7.70
N TYR A 282 -12.89 14.47 -7.83
CA TYR A 282 -14.32 14.27 -7.65
C TYR A 282 -15.10 14.82 -8.83
N HIS A 283 -16.16 14.13 -9.21
CA HIS A 283 -17.09 14.61 -10.22
C HIS A 283 -18.53 14.33 -9.80
N ASN A 284 -19.38 15.38 -9.78
CA ASN A 284 -20.73 15.32 -9.21
C ASN A 284 -20.73 14.65 -7.84
N SER A 285 -19.78 15.01 -6.96
CA SER A 285 -19.51 14.43 -5.63
C SER A 285 -19.09 12.94 -5.60
N SER A 286 -19.00 12.25 -6.74
CA SER A 286 -18.41 10.91 -6.81
C SER A 286 -16.90 10.98 -6.80
N TRP A 287 -16.25 10.19 -5.98
CA TRP A 287 -14.79 10.04 -5.99
C TRP A 287 -14.33 9.26 -7.22
N LEU A 288 -13.39 9.86 -7.96
CA LEU A 288 -12.83 9.25 -9.15
C LEU A 288 -11.49 8.54 -8.80
N GLU A 289 -11.58 7.32 -8.33
CA GLU A 289 -10.40 6.50 -7.95
C GLU A 289 -9.35 6.43 -9.07
N HIS A 290 -9.79 6.36 -10.32
CA HIS A 290 -8.93 6.26 -11.50
C HIS A 290 -8.78 7.60 -12.25
N GLY A 291 -9.31 8.70 -11.72
CA GLY A 291 -9.21 10.04 -12.28
C GLY A 291 -9.88 10.21 -13.64
N GLY A 292 -9.26 9.76 -14.69
CA GLY A 292 -9.77 9.93 -16.07
C GLY A 292 -9.46 11.31 -16.66
N ALA A 293 -10.47 12.05 -17.10
CA ALA A 293 -10.30 13.38 -17.71
C ALA A 293 -9.62 14.41 -16.78
N PRO A 294 -9.96 14.51 -15.47
CA PRO A 294 -9.26 15.42 -14.55
C PRO A 294 -7.78 15.09 -14.38
N ASP A 295 -7.42 13.81 -14.22
CA ASP A 295 -6.02 13.41 -14.08
C ASP A 295 -5.18 13.79 -15.29
N LYS A 296 -5.71 13.57 -16.52
CA LYS A 296 -5.03 13.96 -17.75
C LYS A 296 -4.85 15.48 -17.85
N ALA A 297 -5.85 16.25 -17.43
CA ALA A 297 -5.78 17.70 -17.41
C ALA A 297 -4.70 18.20 -16.45
N VAL A 298 -4.67 17.69 -15.23
CA VAL A 298 -3.68 18.03 -14.20
C VAL A 298 -2.26 17.73 -14.66
N ARG A 299 -2.02 16.49 -15.12
CA ARG A 299 -0.70 16.06 -15.63
C ARG A 299 -0.20 16.99 -16.74
N SER A 300 -1.07 17.35 -17.68
CA SER A 300 -0.71 18.24 -18.78
C SER A 300 -0.43 19.67 -18.31
N ALA A 301 -1.32 20.24 -17.51
CA ALA A 301 -1.24 21.64 -17.10
C ALA A 301 -0.04 21.90 -16.18
N PHE A 302 0.11 21.10 -15.12
CA PHE A 302 1.16 21.30 -14.12
C PHE A 302 2.55 21.11 -14.71
N VAL A 303 2.75 20.03 -15.50
CA VAL A 303 4.06 19.83 -16.16
C VAL A 303 4.38 20.98 -17.09
N SER A 304 3.42 21.42 -17.93
CA SER A 304 3.69 22.47 -18.90
C SER A 304 4.03 23.82 -18.26
N GLN A 305 3.31 24.21 -17.21
CA GLN A 305 3.51 25.53 -16.57
C GLN A 305 4.75 25.55 -15.67
N ILE A 306 5.01 24.50 -14.91
CA ILE A 306 6.22 24.43 -14.08
C ILE A 306 7.47 24.30 -14.95
N ASP A 307 7.44 23.52 -16.05
CA ASP A 307 8.53 23.43 -17.02
C ASP A 307 8.82 24.78 -17.69
N ALA A 308 7.76 25.51 -18.08
CA ALA A 308 7.90 26.87 -18.65
C ALA A 308 8.54 27.82 -17.63
N TYR A 309 8.08 27.83 -16.39
CA TYR A 309 8.65 28.63 -15.30
C TYR A 309 10.14 28.33 -15.07
N LEU A 310 10.50 27.03 -14.97
CA LEU A 310 11.89 26.62 -14.77
C LEU A 310 12.82 26.98 -15.91
N LYS A 311 12.34 26.96 -17.16
CA LYS A 311 13.07 27.39 -18.34
C LYS A 311 13.26 28.92 -18.34
N GLN A 312 12.19 29.67 -18.08
CA GLN A 312 12.22 31.15 -18.06
C GLN A 312 13.16 31.64 -16.96
N THR A 313 13.19 31.01 -15.82
CA THR A 313 14.06 31.38 -14.69
C THR A 313 15.46 30.77 -14.74
N GLY A 314 15.78 29.97 -15.78
CA GLY A 314 17.11 29.40 -15.99
C GLY A 314 17.54 28.39 -14.90
N LYS A 315 16.59 27.68 -14.26
CA LYS A 315 16.87 26.78 -13.13
C LYS A 315 17.38 25.39 -13.56
N TYR A 316 17.24 25.02 -14.84
CA TYR A 316 17.77 23.78 -15.37
C TYR A 316 19.30 23.85 -15.56
N ASN A 317 19.99 22.76 -15.29
CA ASN A 317 21.39 22.59 -15.64
C ASN A 317 21.55 22.42 -17.16
N LYS A 318 22.75 22.62 -17.67
CA LYS A 318 23.06 22.42 -19.10
C LYS A 318 22.76 20.96 -19.49
N ASN A 319 21.95 20.77 -20.54
CA ASN A 319 21.51 19.46 -21.04
C ASN A 319 20.63 18.65 -20.05
N GLU A 320 20.04 19.29 -19.05
CA GLU A 320 19.11 18.61 -18.14
C GLU A 320 17.78 18.34 -18.84
N SER A 321 17.23 17.13 -18.68
CA SER A 321 15.92 16.75 -19.20
C SER A 321 14.81 17.58 -18.55
N LYS A 322 13.65 17.73 -19.23
CA LYS A 322 12.47 18.36 -18.63
C LYS A 322 11.91 17.52 -17.48
N ILE A 323 11.14 18.16 -16.60
CA ILE A 323 10.39 17.51 -15.54
C ILE A 323 9.31 16.58 -16.09
N THR A 324 8.90 15.61 -15.28
CA THR A 324 7.73 14.74 -15.50
C THR A 324 6.69 15.01 -14.43
N PHE A 325 5.47 14.55 -14.61
CA PHE A 325 4.43 14.72 -13.60
C PHE A 325 4.79 14.07 -12.26
N ALA A 326 5.46 12.93 -12.29
CA ALA A 326 5.93 12.26 -11.06
C ALA A 326 6.81 13.15 -10.17
N ASN A 327 7.54 14.13 -10.76
CA ASN A 327 8.36 15.07 -9.98
C ASN A 327 7.52 16.14 -9.30
N VAL A 328 6.37 16.49 -9.89
CA VAL A 328 5.40 17.44 -9.34
C VAL A 328 4.52 16.74 -8.29
N GLU A 329 4.04 15.55 -8.61
CA GLU A 329 3.19 14.73 -7.76
C GLU A 329 3.77 14.53 -6.36
N ASP A 330 5.09 14.31 -6.24
CA ASP A 330 5.78 14.11 -4.97
C ASP A 330 5.70 15.29 -3.98
N CYS A 331 5.22 16.43 -4.40
CA CYS A 331 5.07 17.61 -3.53
C CYS A 331 3.72 18.33 -3.69
N LEU A 332 2.76 17.73 -4.40
CA LEU A 332 1.48 18.35 -4.70
C LEU A 332 0.37 17.81 -3.78
N LEU A 333 -0.33 18.73 -3.13
CA LEU A 333 -1.60 18.51 -2.47
C LEU A 333 -2.68 19.14 -3.35
N LEU A 334 -3.60 18.34 -3.90
CA LEU A 334 -4.58 18.80 -4.86
C LEU A 334 -5.91 18.08 -4.67
N VAL A 335 -6.98 18.85 -4.58
CA VAL A 335 -8.34 18.33 -4.63
C VAL A 335 -9.10 19.07 -5.72
N ILE A 336 -9.65 18.31 -6.67
CA ILE A 336 -10.52 18.84 -7.71
C ILE A 336 -11.92 18.28 -7.52
N SER A 337 -12.90 19.18 -7.42
CA SER A 337 -14.32 18.85 -7.43
C SER A 337 -14.98 19.51 -8.64
N SER A 338 -15.38 18.72 -9.61
CA SER A 338 -16.01 19.18 -10.84
C SER A 338 -17.47 18.73 -10.93
N PHE A 339 -18.26 19.48 -11.67
CA PHE A 339 -19.69 19.20 -11.85
C PHE A 339 -20.07 19.40 -13.31
N SER A 340 -20.95 18.56 -13.83
CA SER A 340 -21.55 18.75 -15.13
C SER A 340 -22.95 18.13 -15.19
N ASN A 341 -23.80 18.66 -16.06
CA ASN A 341 -25.12 18.11 -16.33
C ASN A 341 -25.12 16.99 -17.38
N GLN A 342 -23.96 16.75 -18.04
CA GLN A 342 -23.74 15.61 -18.92
C GLN A 342 -22.41 14.96 -18.54
N THR A 343 -22.47 13.72 -18.05
CA THR A 343 -21.29 12.99 -17.61
C THR A 343 -21.20 11.65 -18.34
N SER A 344 -20.01 11.37 -18.86
CA SER A 344 -19.65 10.07 -19.44
C SER A 344 -18.71 9.35 -18.47
N TYR A 345 -19.25 8.46 -17.66
CA TYR A 345 -18.46 7.59 -16.82
C TYR A 345 -17.90 6.42 -17.63
N GLU A 346 -16.71 5.94 -17.27
CA GLU A 346 -16.11 4.76 -17.89
C GLU A 346 -16.94 3.49 -17.64
N ASN A 347 -17.52 3.39 -16.44
CA ASN A 347 -18.37 2.28 -16.02
C ASN A 347 -19.41 2.72 -14.97
N GLN A 348 -20.30 1.79 -14.57
CA GLN A 348 -21.37 2.06 -13.60
C GLN A 348 -20.84 2.41 -12.19
N THR A 349 -19.65 1.95 -11.81
CA THR A 349 -19.04 2.27 -10.50
C THR A 349 -18.52 3.70 -10.39
N LYS A 350 -18.60 4.50 -11.46
CA LYS A 350 -18.31 5.95 -11.49
C LYS A 350 -16.88 6.34 -11.09
N LYS A 351 -15.90 5.42 -11.22
CA LYS A 351 -14.51 5.63 -10.77
C LYS A 351 -13.65 6.49 -11.71
N ALA A 352 -14.09 6.77 -12.92
CA ALA A 352 -13.43 7.65 -13.89
C ALA A 352 -14.44 8.29 -14.83
N ILE A 353 -14.15 9.52 -15.30
CA ILE A 353 -14.91 10.19 -16.36
C ILE A 353 -14.07 10.34 -17.64
N THR A 354 -14.74 10.28 -18.80
CA THR A 354 -14.08 10.27 -20.11
C THR A 354 -14.39 11.51 -20.96
N ASN A 355 -15.13 12.48 -20.41
CA ASN A 355 -15.54 13.71 -21.11
C ASN A 355 -14.34 14.53 -21.60
N LYS A 356 -14.21 14.67 -22.94
CA LYS A 356 -13.12 15.41 -23.56
C LYS A 356 -13.26 16.94 -23.31
N GLY A 357 -14.48 17.47 -23.40
CA GLY A 357 -14.76 18.89 -23.14
C GLY A 357 -14.39 19.31 -21.72
N ILE A 358 -14.66 18.49 -20.72
CA ILE A 358 -14.24 18.73 -19.33
C ILE A 358 -12.72 18.70 -19.21
N GLN A 359 -12.04 17.73 -19.84
CA GLN A 359 -10.57 17.65 -19.83
C GLN A 359 -9.92 18.93 -20.43
N GLU A 360 -10.42 19.39 -21.58
CA GLU A 360 -9.88 20.57 -22.27
C GLU A 360 -10.10 21.83 -21.45
N ALA A 361 -11.33 22.07 -20.96
CA ALA A 361 -11.66 23.21 -20.11
C ALA A 361 -10.84 23.25 -18.82
N MET A 362 -10.66 22.12 -18.17
CA MET A 362 -9.86 22.00 -16.96
C MET A 362 -8.37 22.24 -17.24
N THR A 363 -7.85 21.71 -18.35
CA THR A 363 -6.46 21.93 -18.76
C THR A 363 -6.18 23.41 -19.01
N GLU A 364 -7.07 24.09 -19.71
CA GLU A 364 -6.95 25.54 -20.02
C GLU A 364 -7.02 26.37 -18.74
N MET A 365 -8.03 26.11 -17.90
CA MET A 365 -8.18 26.80 -16.61
C MET A 365 -6.95 26.61 -15.72
N LEU A 366 -6.47 25.39 -15.55
CA LEU A 366 -5.31 25.10 -14.68
C LEU A 366 -4.03 25.77 -15.22
N ARG A 367 -3.81 25.78 -16.54
CA ARG A 367 -2.66 26.47 -17.13
C ARG A 367 -2.70 27.96 -16.85
N HIS A 368 -3.84 28.57 -17.08
CA HIS A 368 -4.03 30.00 -16.86
C HIS A 368 -3.86 30.39 -15.39
N GLN A 369 -4.49 29.64 -14.48
CA GLN A 369 -4.42 29.92 -13.06
C GLN A 369 -3.00 29.68 -12.48
N LEU A 370 -2.30 28.64 -12.93
CA LEU A 370 -0.90 28.41 -12.54
C LEU A 370 0.04 29.50 -13.03
N GLU A 371 -0.16 30.02 -14.26
CA GLU A 371 0.62 31.12 -14.80
C GLU A 371 0.44 32.39 -13.96
N ILE A 372 -0.80 32.77 -13.67
CA ILE A 372 -1.13 33.88 -12.78
C ILE A 372 -0.52 33.69 -11.39
N TYR A 373 -0.74 32.52 -10.80
CA TYR A 373 -0.23 32.22 -9.48
C TYR A 373 1.29 32.36 -9.36
N PHE A 374 2.05 31.91 -10.36
CA PHE A 374 3.51 32.04 -10.35
C PHE A 374 4.00 33.46 -10.55
N ILE A 375 3.23 34.30 -11.26
CA ILE A 375 3.54 35.71 -11.43
C ILE A 375 3.23 36.47 -10.13
N GLU A 376 2.09 36.23 -9.53
CA GLU A 376 1.64 36.96 -8.32
C GLU A 376 2.39 36.53 -7.06
N ASN A 377 2.89 35.28 -6.99
CA ASN A 377 3.55 34.70 -5.82
C ASN A 377 4.97 34.21 -6.14
N PRO A 378 5.91 35.08 -6.51
CA PRO A 378 7.23 34.69 -7.02
C PRO A 378 8.05 33.88 -5.98
N VAL A 379 7.89 34.16 -4.69
CA VAL A 379 8.59 33.43 -3.62
C VAL A 379 8.09 31.99 -3.51
N GLU A 380 6.78 31.80 -3.60
CA GLU A 380 6.18 30.45 -3.59
C GLU A 380 6.51 29.70 -4.87
N ALA A 381 6.45 30.35 -6.03
CA ALA A 381 6.84 29.77 -7.30
C ALA A 381 8.30 29.29 -7.30
N GLU A 382 9.22 30.06 -6.69
CA GLU A 382 10.61 29.65 -6.56
C GLU A 382 10.75 28.40 -5.67
N ARG A 383 10.05 28.33 -4.53
CA ARG A 383 10.04 27.17 -3.64
C ARG A 383 9.52 25.92 -4.35
N VAL A 384 8.40 26.05 -5.07
CA VAL A 384 7.80 24.96 -5.86
C VAL A 384 8.77 24.47 -6.92
N GLY A 385 9.33 25.39 -7.73
CA GLY A 385 10.30 25.04 -8.78
C GLY A 385 11.54 24.34 -8.22
N ALA A 386 12.09 24.83 -7.11
CA ALA A 386 13.23 24.23 -6.42
C ALA A 386 12.90 22.82 -5.93
N GLN A 387 11.75 22.60 -5.28
CA GLN A 387 11.34 21.30 -4.77
C GLN A 387 11.12 20.30 -5.91
N VAL A 388 10.45 20.69 -6.99
CA VAL A 388 10.23 19.82 -8.15
C VAL A 388 11.56 19.39 -8.79
N LEU A 389 12.57 20.27 -8.84
CA LEU A 389 13.91 19.91 -9.31
C LEU A 389 14.64 18.97 -8.32
N VAL A 390 14.47 19.18 -7.03
CA VAL A 390 15.01 18.26 -6.00
C VAL A 390 14.41 16.86 -6.18
N ASN A 391 13.08 16.74 -6.33
CA ASN A 391 12.39 15.50 -6.57
C ASN A 391 12.89 14.81 -7.84
N LYS A 392 13.02 15.57 -8.94
CA LYS A 392 13.55 15.08 -10.22
C LYS A 392 14.95 14.53 -10.08
N ARG A 393 15.89 15.32 -9.56
CA ARG A 393 17.30 14.95 -9.44
C ARG A 393 17.49 13.77 -8.52
N SER A 394 16.76 13.71 -7.41
CA SER A 394 16.76 12.55 -6.51
C SER A 394 16.28 11.27 -7.21
N ARG A 395 15.22 11.35 -8.03
CA ARG A 395 14.73 10.19 -8.82
C ARG A 395 15.74 9.76 -9.89
N GLU A 396 16.33 10.71 -10.62
CA GLU A 396 17.34 10.40 -11.65
C GLU A 396 18.60 9.79 -11.06
N ASP A 397 19.07 10.27 -9.91
CA ASP A 397 20.24 9.70 -9.22
C ASP A 397 19.96 8.30 -8.68
N ALA A 398 18.75 8.07 -8.14
CA ALA A 398 18.32 6.74 -7.74
C ALA A 398 18.26 5.77 -8.92
N GLU A 399 17.73 6.19 -10.08
CA GLU A 399 17.65 5.34 -11.28
C GLU A 399 19.04 5.09 -11.90
N LYS A 400 19.92 6.09 -11.93
CA LYS A 400 21.33 5.89 -12.36
C LYS A 400 22.03 4.87 -11.47
N THR A 401 21.84 4.98 -10.16
CA THR A 401 22.40 4.03 -9.19
C THR A 401 21.88 2.61 -9.44
N ARG A 402 20.57 2.46 -9.63
CA ARG A 402 19.92 1.19 -9.98
C ARG A 402 20.47 0.58 -11.27
N LEU A 403 20.56 1.39 -12.34
CA LEU A 403 21.09 0.93 -13.64
C LEU A 403 22.57 0.54 -13.55
N ASN A 404 23.37 1.28 -12.78
CA ASN A 404 24.77 0.95 -12.57
C ASN A 404 24.92 -0.37 -11.78
N ILE A 405 24.11 -0.58 -10.74
CA ILE A 405 24.03 -1.84 -10.00
C ILE A 405 23.63 -2.97 -10.94
N LYS A 406 22.55 -2.79 -11.70
CA LYS A 406 22.06 -3.80 -12.65
C LYS A 406 23.11 -4.12 -13.71
N LYS A 407 23.78 -3.14 -14.30
CA LYS A 407 24.88 -3.36 -15.28
C LYS A 407 26.03 -4.14 -14.67
N LYS A 408 26.46 -3.81 -13.44
CA LYS A 408 27.54 -4.52 -12.75
C LYS A 408 27.16 -5.97 -12.42
N LEU A 409 25.90 -6.24 -12.11
CA LEU A 409 25.39 -7.59 -11.81
C LEU A 409 25.15 -8.42 -13.08
N THR A 410 24.63 -7.81 -14.17
CA THR A 410 24.30 -8.53 -15.42
C THR A 410 25.52 -8.73 -16.36
N SER A 411 26.53 -7.86 -16.30
CA SER A 411 27.74 -8.02 -17.12
C SER A 411 28.60 -9.24 -16.73
N ASN A 412 28.22 -10.00 -15.72
CA ASN A 412 29.01 -11.09 -15.13
C ASN A 412 28.21 -12.40 -14.95
N MET A 413 27.33 -12.74 -15.88
CA MET A 413 26.53 -14.00 -15.81
C MET A 413 27.35 -15.30 -15.98
N ASP A 414 28.64 -15.21 -16.33
CA ASP A 414 29.57 -16.36 -16.28
C ASP A 414 30.37 -16.36 -14.96
N VAL A 415 29.68 -16.80 -13.89
CA VAL A 415 30.10 -16.58 -12.49
C VAL A 415 31.23 -17.53 -12.04
N THR A 416 31.27 -18.74 -12.56
CA THR A 416 32.16 -19.79 -12.02
C THR A 416 33.62 -19.62 -12.38
N SER A 417 33.96 -18.89 -13.44
CA SER A 417 35.35 -18.75 -13.91
C SER A 417 36.06 -17.46 -13.45
N ARG A 418 35.35 -16.53 -12.77
CA ARG A 418 35.84 -15.17 -12.48
C ARG A 418 35.92 -14.75 -11.01
N VAL A 419 35.37 -15.54 -10.07
CA VAL A 419 35.52 -15.25 -8.64
C VAL A 419 36.79 -15.95 -8.15
N ALA A 420 37.77 -15.14 -7.77
CA ALA A 420 39.06 -15.65 -7.32
C ALA A 420 38.90 -16.53 -6.08
N LYS A 421 39.50 -17.75 -6.13
CA LYS A 421 39.51 -18.72 -5.01
C LYS A 421 38.17 -19.30 -4.58
N PHE A 422 37.04 -18.97 -5.25
CA PHE A 422 35.81 -19.70 -5.04
C PHE A 422 35.95 -21.15 -5.48
N VAL A 423 35.53 -22.08 -4.60
CA VAL A 423 35.57 -23.50 -4.84
C VAL A 423 34.15 -24.04 -4.88
N ASP A 424 33.63 -24.31 -6.07
CA ASP A 424 32.24 -24.79 -6.26
C ASP A 424 32.10 -26.28 -5.88
N CYS A 425 30.89 -26.75 -5.72
CA CYS A 425 30.50 -28.15 -5.55
C CYS A 425 29.99 -28.73 -6.87
N ARG A 426 29.87 -30.08 -6.92
CA ARG A 426 29.50 -30.80 -8.15
C ARG A 426 27.97 -30.77 -8.39
N SER A 427 27.17 -30.88 -7.32
CA SER A 427 25.71 -30.89 -7.41
C SER A 427 25.20 -29.59 -8.02
N ARG A 428 24.13 -29.72 -8.81
CA ARG A 428 23.35 -28.59 -9.34
C ARG A 428 22.00 -28.44 -8.66
N ASP A 429 21.64 -29.36 -7.79
CA ASP A 429 20.40 -29.27 -7.01
C ASP A 429 20.55 -28.25 -5.88
N VAL A 430 19.85 -27.16 -6.00
CA VAL A 430 19.86 -26.05 -5.02
C VAL A 430 19.45 -26.54 -3.61
N ASN A 431 18.59 -27.55 -3.52
CA ASN A 431 18.10 -28.05 -2.23
C ASN A 431 19.16 -28.82 -1.42
N GLU A 432 20.23 -29.26 -2.06
CA GLU A 432 21.33 -29.96 -1.41
C GLU A 432 22.55 -29.06 -1.17
N ARG A 433 22.72 -28.03 -2.01
CA ARG A 433 23.93 -27.20 -2.04
C ARG A 433 24.08 -26.32 -0.80
N GLU A 434 25.30 -26.33 -0.25
CA GLU A 434 25.68 -25.49 0.87
C GLU A 434 26.91 -24.67 0.50
N ILE A 435 26.96 -23.42 0.94
CA ILE A 435 28.15 -22.58 0.79
C ILE A 435 28.70 -22.21 2.17
N PHE A 436 29.98 -22.45 2.37
CA PHE A 436 30.76 -22.00 3.51
C PHE A 436 31.49 -20.73 3.16
N ILE A 437 31.23 -19.64 3.86
CA ILE A 437 31.98 -18.40 3.80
C ILE A 437 33.03 -18.47 4.92
N VAL A 438 34.30 -18.64 4.54
CA VAL A 438 35.36 -18.92 5.49
C VAL A 438 36.37 -17.77 5.61
N GLU A 439 37.00 -17.64 6.77
CA GLU A 439 37.95 -16.59 7.07
C GLU A 439 39.36 -16.95 6.57
N GLY A 440 39.82 -16.25 5.53
CA GLY A 440 41.17 -16.35 5.04
C GLY A 440 41.50 -17.55 4.15
N ASP A 441 42.70 -17.52 3.62
CA ASP A 441 43.21 -18.57 2.71
C ASP A 441 43.62 -19.85 3.46
N SER A 442 44.04 -19.74 4.71
CA SER A 442 44.41 -20.87 5.55
C SER A 442 43.20 -21.76 5.82
N ALA A 443 42.06 -21.15 6.22
CA ALA A 443 40.79 -21.87 6.41
C ALA A 443 40.27 -22.47 5.09
N LEU A 444 40.47 -21.81 3.95
CA LEU A 444 40.13 -22.37 2.63
C LEU A 444 40.85 -23.72 2.41
N GLY A 445 42.15 -23.83 2.77
CA GLY A 445 42.93 -25.02 2.60
C GLY A 445 42.39 -26.22 3.41
N ALA A 446 42.15 -25.99 4.70
CA ALA A 446 41.59 -27.00 5.61
C ALA A 446 40.17 -27.41 5.20
N CYS A 447 39.28 -26.43 4.97
CA CYS A 447 37.88 -26.70 4.55
C CYS A 447 37.80 -27.42 3.20
N LYS A 448 38.70 -27.12 2.24
CA LYS A 448 38.71 -27.76 0.92
C LYS A 448 39.04 -29.26 1.02
N GLN A 449 39.88 -29.66 1.97
CA GLN A 449 40.22 -31.07 2.22
C GLN A 449 39.12 -31.77 3.04
N ALA A 450 38.50 -31.05 3.95
CA ALA A 450 37.49 -31.57 4.88
C ALA A 450 36.06 -31.67 4.31
N ARG A 451 35.74 -30.91 3.25
CA ARG A 451 34.38 -30.82 2.71
C ARG A 451 33.92 -32.07 1.96
N ASP A 452 32.59 -32.21 1.82
CA ASP A 452 32.03 -33.06 0.78
C ASP A 452 31.96 -32.27 -0.54
N PRO A 453 32.77 -32.66 -1.57
CA PRO A 453 32.83 -31.94 -2.83
C PRO A 453 31.56 -32.03 -3.66
N ASP A 454 30.63 -32.95 -3.32
CA ASP A 454 29.42 -33.13 -4.10
C ASP A 454 28.45 -31.98 -3.87
N PHE A 455 28.25 -31.51 -2.64
CA PHE A 455 27.26 -30.47 -2.34
C PHE A 455 27.79 -29.26 -1.55
N GLN A 456 29.03 -29.28 -1.04
CA GLN A 456 29.61 -28.19 -0.26
C GLN A 456 30.60 -27.35 -1.09
N ALA A 457 30.28 -26.04 -1.23
CA ALA A 457 31.13 -25.04 -1.82
C ALA A 457 31.78 -24.16 -0.75
N ILE A 458 32.92 -23.53 -1.10
CA ILE A 458 33.65 -22.67 -0.17
C ILE A 458 34.00 -21.34 -0.84
N MET A 459 33.75 -20.25 -0.13
CA MET A 459 34.14 -18.89 -0.51
C MET A 459 35.04 -18.29 0.59
N PRO A 460 36.32 -18.09 0.36
CA PRO A 460 37.20 -17.42 1.32
C PRO A 460 36.97 -15.91 1.26
N ILE A 461 37.01 -15.27 2.41
CA ILE A 461 37.06 -13.81 2.53
C ILE A 461 38.39 -13.40 3.16
N ARG A 462 38.96 -12.30 2.68
CA ARG A 462 40.25 -11.81 3.17
C ARG A 462 40.06 -10.56 4.02
N GLY A 463 40.25 -10.73 5.33
CA GLY A 463 40.16 -9.65 6.29
C GLY A 463 38.75 -9.10 6.50
N LYS A 464 38.65 -8.00 7.23
CA LYS A 464 37.37 -7.35 7.58
C LYS A 464 36.74 -6.71 6.37
N ILE A 465 35.49 -7.07 6.06
CA ILE A 465 34.74 -6.46 4.98
C ILE A 465 34.24 -5.07 5.39
N LEU A 466 33.81 -4.29 4.40
CA LEU A 466 33.28 -2.96 4.61
C LEU A 466 32.00 -3.02 5.50
N ASN A 467 31.91 -2.12 6.48
CA ASN A 467 30.67 -1.96 7.23
C ASN A 467 29.55 -1.43 6.33
N CYS A 468 28.67 -2.34 5.90
CA CYS A 468 27.59 -2.03 4.98
C CYS A 468 26.51 -1.12 5.56
N LEU A 469 26.38 -0.96 6.88
CA LEU A 469 25.42 -0.01 7.46
C LEU A 469 25.87 1.45 7.29
N LYS A 470 27.18 1.70 7.42
CA LYS A 470 27.74 3.07 7.32
C LYS A 470 28.06 3.48 5.89
N ALA A 471 28.39 2.53 5.03
CA ALA A 471 28.85 2.83 3.70
C ALA A 471 27.68 3.14 2.75
N ASP A 472 27.88 4.10 1.86
CA ASP A 472 26.99 4.33 0.74
C ASP A 472 27.03 3.17 -0.26
N TYR A 473 25.93 2.95 -0.95
CA TYR A 473 25.83 1.86 -1.94
C TYR A 473 26.93 1.90 -3.01
N ASP A 474 27.36 3.09 -3.43
CA ASP A 474 28.48 3.23 -4.38
C ASP A 474 29.80 2.68 -3.86
N LYS A 475 30.09 2.83 -2.56
CA LYS A 475 31.26 2.24 -1.90
C LYS A 475 31.11 0.74 -1.71
N ILE A 476 29.91 0.28 -1.34
CA ILE A 476 29.58 -1.14 -1.15
C ILE A 476 29.83 -1.90 -2.45
N PHE A 477 29.29 -1.41 -3.57
CA PHE A 477 29.42 -2.07 -4.87
C PHE A 477 30.79 -1.85 -5.58
N LYS A 478 31.68 -1.02 -5.01
CA LYS A 478 33.09 -0.96 -5.41
C LYS A 478 33.96 -1.99 -4.67
N SER A 479 33.47 -2.56 -3.58
CA SER A 479 34.18 -3.61 -2.84
C SER A 479 34.13 -4.93 -3.61
N GLU A 480 35.28 -5.42 -4.04
CA GLU A 480 35.42 -6.70 -4.78
C GLU A 480 34.87 -7.87 -3.94
N ILE A 481 35.19 -7.91 -2.65
CA ILE A 481 34.75 -8.99 -1.75
C ILE A 481 33.20 -9.05 -1.69
N ILE A 482 32.54 -7.90 -1.51
CA ILE A 482 31.08 -7.85 -1.43
C ILE A 482 30.44 -8.21 -2.77
N THR A 483 30.97 -7.67 -3.87
CA THR A 483 30.46 -7.99 -5.21
C THR A 483 30.64 -9.45 -5.56
N ASP A 484 31.74 -10.06 -5.15
CA ASP A 484 31.98 -11.49 -5.37
C ASP A 484 31.07 -12.38 -4.51
N LEU A 485 30.84 -12.01 -3.26
CA LEU A 485 29.86 -12.69 -2.42
C LEU A 485 28.44 -12.63 -3.03
N ILE A 486 27.99 -11.46 -3.52
CA ILE A 486 26.70 -11.30 -4.17
C ILE A 486 26.59 -12.17 -5.44
N LYS A 487 27.66 -12.22 -6.26
CA LYS A 487 27.73 -13.07 -7.46
C LYS A 487 27.63 -14.55 -7.10
N VAL A 488 28.32 -14.98 -6.06
CA VAL A 488 28.33 -16.37 -5.60
C VAL A 488 26.98 -16.77 -5.03
N LEU A 489 26.31 -15.89 -4.27
CA LEU A 489 24.94 -16.11 -3.78
C LEU A 489 23.94 -16.26 -4.93
N GLY A 490 24.04 -15.42 -5.94
CA GLY A 490 23.28 -15.50 -7.19
C GLY A 490 21.88 -14.86 -7.14
N CYS A 491 21.36 -14.51 -5.97
CA CYS A 491 19.98 -14.01 -5.78
C CYS A 491 19.82 -12.48 -5.97
N GLY A 492 20.91 -11.75 -6.30
CA GLY A 492 20.87 -10.29 -6.39
C GLY A 492 20.84 -9.60 -5.03
N VAL A 493 20.37 -8.35 -4.98
CA VAL A 493 20.35 -7.51 -3.78
C VAL A 493 19.05 -6.74 -3.63
N GLN A 494 18.68 -6.47 -2.38
CA GLN A 494 17.58 -5.60 -1.99
C GLN A 494 18.15 -4.22 -1.63
N VAL A 495 17.76 -3.20 -2.39
CA VAL A 495 18.22 -1.83 -2.20
C VAL A 495 17.02 -0.94 -2.01
N LYS A 496 16.86 -0.38 -0.81
CA LYS A 496 15.86 0.66 -0.54
C LYS A 496 16.51 2.03 -0.74
N SER A 497 15.91 2.88 -1.55
CA SER A 497 16.34 4.28 -1.66
C SER A 497 16.01 5.05 -0.38
N LYS A 498 16.66 6.22 -0.15
CA LYS A 498 16.31 7.15 0.94
C LYS A 498 14.84 7.61 0.90
N ALA A 499 14.17 7.46 -0.25
CA ALA A 499 12.75 7.74 -0.47
C ALA A 499 11.86 6.48 -0.38
N ASN A 500 12.30 5.42 0.28
CA ASN A 500 11.56 4.14 0.45
C ASN A 500 11.13 3.45 -0.86
N ARG A 501 11.77 3.76 -2.00
CA ARG A 501 11.48 3.08 -3.27
C ARG A 501 12.32 1.82 -3.38
N ASP A 502 11.66 0.75 -3.78
CA ASP A 502 12.31 -0.53 -4.02
C ASP A 502 13.14 -0.46 -5.31
N LEU A 503 14.47 -0.58 -5.16
CA LEU A 503 15.43 -0.65 -6.25
C LEU A 503 16.03 -2.06 -6.38
N SER A 504 15.36 -3.05 -5.83
CA SER A 504 15.84 -4.42 -5.70
C SER A 504 16.04 -5.11 -7.04
N SER A 505 17.13 -5.87 -7.13
CA SER A 505 17.34 -6.90 -8.15
C SER A 505 17.26 -8.31 -7.54
N PHE A 506 16.75 -8.41 -6.31
CA PHE A 506 16.69 -9.64 -5.56
C PHE A 506 15.56 -10.56 -6.09
N ASP A 507 15.94 -11.83 -6.29
CA ASP A 507 15.00 -12.91 -6.60
C ASP A 507 15.44 -14.17 -5.87
N MET A 508 14.62 -14.64 -4.93
CA MET A 508 14.89 -15.84 -4.15
C MET A 508 15.02 -17.11 -5.01
N ASN A 509 14.32 -17.17 -6.15
CA ASN A 509 14.41 -18.31 -7.07
C ASN A 509 15.76 -18.44 -7.76
N LEU A 510 16.54 -17.37 -7.78
CA LEU A 510 17.89 -17.34 -8.33
C LEU A 510 18.97 -17.70 -7.30
N LEU A 511 18.61 -17.88 -6.02
CA LEU A 511 19.53 -18.32 -4.98
C LEU A 511 20.08 -19.69 -5.33
N ARG A 512 21.41 -19.83 -5.24
CA ARG A 512 22.12 -21.06 -5.65
C ARG A 512 22.33 -22.06 -4.50
N TRP A 513 21.92 -21.72 -3.29
CA TRP A 513 22.28 -22.43 -2.06
C TRP A 513 21.07 -22.73 -1.18
N ASN A 514 21.03 -23.94 -0.65
CA ASN A 514 20.10 -24.27 0.40
C ASN A 514 20.49 -23.62 1.74
N LYS A 515 21.82 -23.60 2.01
CA LYS A 515 22.36 -23.00 3.24
C LYS A 515 23.54 -22.09 2.90
N VAL A 516 23.57 -20.92 3.51
CA VAL A 516 24.70 -19.98 3.53
C VAL A 516 25.27 -20.03 4.94
N ILE A 517 26.47 -20.59 5.07
CA ILE A 517 27.09 -20.92 6.36
C ILE A 517 28.30 -20.01 6.58
N LEU A 518 28.23 -19.18 7.63
CA LEU A 518 29.35 -18.34 8.05
C LEU A 518 30.26 -19.17 8.97
N CYS A 519 31.51 -19.29 8.58
CA CYS A 519 32.52 -20.07 9.29
C CYS A 519 33.75 -19.22 9.50
N THR A 520 33.84 -18.56 10.65
CA THR A 520 34.95 -17.66 11.04
C THR A 520 35.69 -18.24 12.25
N ASP A 521 36.89 -17.76 12.48
CA ASP A 521 37.67 -18.14 13.65
C ASP A 521 36.95 -17.82 14.96
N ALA A 522 37.24 -18.57 16.02
CA ALA A 522 36.62 -18.42 17.32
C ALA A 522 37.35 -17.38 18.19
N ASP A 523 37.76 -16.28 17.59
CA ASP A 523 38.43 -15.16 18.24
C ASP A 523 37.72 -13.82 17.98
N PHE A 524 38.22 -12.71 18.52
CA PHE A 524 37.63 -11.40 18.37
C PHE A 524 37.55 -10.90 16.93
N ASP A 525 38.58 -11.20 16.12
CA ASP A 525 38.62 -10.81 14.71
C ASP A 525 37.57 -11.62 13.91
N GLY A 526 37.46 -12.92 14.16
CA GLY A 526 36.44 -13.78 13.56
C GLY A 526 35.03 -13.37 13.94
N PHE A 527 34.78 -12.99 15.20
CA PHE A 527 33.49 -12.46 15.63
C PHE A 527 33.15 -11.14 14.95
N GLN A 528 34.15 -10.25 14.76
CA GLN A 528 33.96 -9.01 14.03
C GLN A 528 33.63 -9.25 12.55
N ILE A 529 34.35 -10.16 11.90
CA ILE A 529 34.13 -10.53 10.49
C ILE A 529 32.75 -11.13 10.33
N ARG A 530 32.34 -12.03 11.22
CA ARG A 530 30.98 -12.61 11.27
C ARG A 530 29.90 -11.54 11.37
N THR A 531 30.09 -10.59 12.28
CA THR A 531 29.16 -9.47 12.48
C THR A 531 29.06 -8.59 11.24
N LEU A 532 30.17 -8.30 10.55
CA LEU A 532 30.16 -7.53 9.31
C LEU A 532 29.47 -8.30 8.16
N LEU A 533 29.65 -9.61 8.08
CA LEU A 533 28.94 -10.47 7.11
C LEU A 533 27.43 -10.49 7.37
N LEU A 534 27.01 -10.65 8.62
CA LEU A 534 25.60 -10.57 9.00
C LEU A 534 25.01 -9.20 8.68
N THR A 535 25.76 -8.13 8.93
CA THR A 535 25.37 -6.76 8.57
C THR A 535 25.19 -6.59 7.06
N MET A 536 26.09 -7.18 6.26
CA MET A 536 25.99 -7.17 4.80
C MET A 536 24.70 -7.91 4.34
N LEU A 537 24.47 -9.12 4.85
CA LEU A 537 23.30 -9.92 4.52
C LEU A 537 22.01 -9.21 4.97
N TYR A 538 21.97 -8.66 6.17
CA TYR A 538 20.85 -7.91 6.69
C TYR A 538 20.49 -6.70 5.83
N ARG A 539 21.50 -5.96 5.33
CA ARG A 539 21.27 -4.77 4.52
C ARG A 539 20.97 -5.05 3.06
N LEU A 540 21.63 -6.06 2.46
CA LEU A 540 21.57 -6.30 1.02
C LEU A 540 20.68 -7.47 0.62
N THR A 541 20.44 -8.42 1.51
CA THR A 541 19.63 -9.63 1.27
C THR A 541 18.87 -10.08 2.52
N PRO A 542 18.07 -9.19 3.17
CA PRO A 542 17.35 -9.54 4.40
C PRO A 542 16.45 -10.77 4.24
N ASP A 543 15.82 -10.96 3.08
CA ASP A 543 14.95 -12.12 2.83
C ASP A 543 15.68 -13.47 2.95
N LEU A 544 17.01 -13.53 2.82
CA LEU A 544 17.77 -14.76 3.09
C LEU A 544 17.75 -15.13 4.58
N ILE A 545 17.78 -14.13 5.45
CA ILE A 545 17.69 -14.33 6.90
C ILE A 545 16.25 -14.73 7.25
N ASP A 546 15.26 -14.02 6.71
CA ASP A 546 13.84 -14.28 6.94
C ASP A 546 13.41 -15.68 6.46
N ALA A 547 13.97 -16.13 5.33
CA ALA A 547 13.77 -17.48 4.81
C ALA A 547 14.58 -18.57 5.55
N GLY A 548 15.34 -18.21 6.61
CA GLY A 548 16.12 -19.13 7.40
C GLY A 548 17.26 -19.81 6.64
N LYS A 549 17.83 -19.15 5.62
CA LYS A 549 18.90 -19.68 4.76
C LYS A 549 20.29 -19.42 5.32
N VAL A 550 20.44 -18.56 6.34
CA VAL A 550 21.73 -18.15 6.92
C VAL A 550 22.01 -18.91 8.20
N PHE A 551 23.22 -19.44 8.30
CA PHE A 551 23.68 -20.22 9.44
C PHE A 551 25.07 -19.78 9.88
N ILE A 552 25.40 -20.01 11.15
CA ILE A 552 26.73 -19.87 11.73
C ILE A 552 27.22 -21.25 12.08
N ALA A 553 28.41 -21.63 11.59
CA ALA A 553 29.07 -22.85 12.04
C ALA A 553 29.78 -22.61 13.37
N GLU A 554 29.54 -23.48 14.33
CA GLU A 554 30.29 -23.51 15.60
C GLU A 554 31.52 -24.39 15.42
N SER A 555 32.69 -23.81 15.64
CA SER A 555 33.96 -24.52 15.70
C SER A 555 34.32 -24.79 17.16
N PRO A 556 34.89 -25.96 17.49
CA PRO A 556 35.28 -26.24 18.88
C PRO A 556 36.43 -25.34 19.32
N LEU A 557 36.33 -24.86 20.58
CA LEU A 557 37.36 -24.07 21.23
C LEU A 557 38.50 -24.95 21.77
N PHE A 558 38.18 -26.17 22.15
CA PHE A 558 39.11 -27.11 22.79
C PHE A 558 39.02 -28.49 22.15
N GLU A 559 40.20 -29.08 21.95
CA GLU A 559 40.40 -30.46 21.58
C GLU A 559 41.07 -31.17 22.75
N ILE A 560 40.45 -32.27 23.21
CA ILE A 560 40.93 -33.05 24.33
C ILE A 560 41.20 -34.46 23.84
N ASN A 561 42.46 -34.78 23.67
CA ASN A 561 42.92 -36.06 23.11
C ASN A 561 43.29 -37.04 24.23
N THR A 562 42.66 -38.18 24.24
CA THR A 562 43.05 -39.32 25.04
C THR A 562 43.73 -40.37 24.16
N LYS A 563 44.29 -41.41 24.73
CA LYS A 563 44.94 -42.48 23.93
C LYS A 563 43.98 -43.18 22.94
N ASN A 564 42.65 -43.13 23.19
CA ASN A 564 41.66 -43.88 22.44
C ASN A 564 40.57 -43.03 21.78
N GLU A 565 40.38 -41.80 22.24
CA GLU A 565 39.27 -40.94 21.80
C GLU A 565 39.64 -39.46 21.84
N THR A 566 39.13 -38.70 20.91
CA THR A 566 39.20 -37.22 20.88
C THR A 566 37.85 -36.64 21.25
N TYR A 567 37.83 -35.73 22.20
CA TYR A 567 36.65 -34.97 22.64
C TYR A 567 36.77 -33.51 22.21
N PHE A 568 35.64 -32.90 21.82
CA PHE A 568 35.60 -31.49 21.43
C PHE A 568 34.69 -30.75 22.40
N ALA A 569 35.15 -29.59 22.88
CA ALA A 569 34.37 -28.68 23.69
C ALA A 569 34.23 -27.35 23.00
N TYR A 570 33.00 -26.81 22.97
CA TYR A 570 32.65 -25.56 22.30
C TYR A 570 32.52 -24.39 23.29
N THR A 571 32.48 -24.71 24.58
CA THR A 571 32.44 -23.75 25.67
C THR A 571 33.39 -24.18 26.81
N GLU A 572 33.76 -23.23 27.69
CA GLU A 572 34.53 -23.54 28.90
C GLU A 572 33.77 -24.52 29.80
N GLN A 573 32.44 -24.43 29.86
CA GLN A 573 31.59 -25.34 30.64
C GLN A 573 31.66 -26.78 30.09
N GLU A 574 31.51 -26.95 28.76
CA GLU A 574 31.66 -28.28 28.13
C GLU A 574 33.04 -28.89 28.38
N LYS A 575 34.09 -28.02 28.30
CA LYS A 575 35.46 -28.45 28.62
C LYS A 575 35.53 -28.99 30.06
N ALA A 576 35.01 -28.24 31.05
CA ALA A 576 35.02 -28.64 32.45
C ALA A 576 34.28 -29.97 32.67
N GLU A 577 33.14 -30.19 32.01
CA GLU A 577 32.37 -31.41 32.06
C GLU A 577 33.13 -32.63 31.48
N ILE A 578 33.81 -32.44 30.35
CA ILE A 578 34.64 -33.48 29.71
C ILE A 578 35.83 -33.80 30.61
N LEU A 579 36.53 -32.81 31.15
CA LEU A 579 37.67 -33.02 32.05
C LEU A 579 37.26 -33.77 33.30
N LYS A 580 36.09 -33.48 33.85
CA LYS A 580 35.52 -34.26 34.99
C LYS A 580 35.27 -35.71 34.63
N LYS A 581 34.80 -36.02 33.40
CA LYS A 581 34.62 -37.40 32.92
C LYS A 581 35.95 -38.15 32.67
N LEU A 582 37.01 -37.41 32.47
CA LEU A 582 38.36 -37.91 32.19
C LEU A 582 39.26 -37.92 33.45
N GLU A 583 38.70 -37.66 34.63
CA GLU A 583 39.45 -37.68 35.90
C GLU A 583 40.18 -39.01 36.09
N GLY A 584 41.49 -38.96 36.32
CA GLY A 584 42.38 -40.11 36.42
C GLY A 584 42.89 -40.71 35.10
N LYS A 585 42.49 -40.17 33.93
CA LYS A 585 43.03 -40.57 32.60
C LYS A 585 44.09 -39.58 32.13
N LYS A 586 45.06 -40.05 31.35
CA LYS A 586 46.01 -39.16 30.67
C LYS A 586 45.37 -38.58 29.43
N PHE A 587 45.38 -37.26 29.30
CA PHE A 587 44.92 -36.54 28.12
C PHE A 587 45.86 -35.39 27.75
N THR A 588 45.77 -34.92 26.51
CA THR A 588 46.34 -33.68 26.05
C THR A 588 45.20 -32.71 25.71
N LEU A 589 45.35 -31.48 26.18
CA LEU A 589 44.39 -30.37 25.89
C LEU A 589 45.03 -29.40 24.94
N GLN A 590 44.40 -29.16 23.80
CA GLN A 590 44.74 -28.13 22.85
C GLN A 590 43.63 -27.11 22.73
N ARG A 591 43.94 -25.81 22.69
CA ARG A 591 43.00 -24.76 22.36
C ARG A 591 43.10 -24.46 20.87
N SER A 592 42.01 -24.63 20.15
CA SER A 592 41.91 -24.24 18.73
C SER A 592 41.68 -22.74 18.65
N LYS A 593 42.58 -22.02 18.02
CA LYS A 593 42.51 -20.56 17.85
C LYS A 593 41.99 -20.16 16.47
N GLY A 594 42.28 -20.92 15.44
CA GLY A 594 41.88 -20.59 14.07
C GLY A 594 41.53 -21.83 13.25
N LEU A 595 40.60 -21.66 12.31
CA LEU A 595 40.12 -22.72 11.41
C LEU A 595 41.24 -23.32 10.54
N GLY A 596 42.24 -22.52 10.22
CA GLY A 596 43.38 -22.94 9.40
C GLY A 596 44.40 -23.82 10.11
N GLU A 597 44.32 -23.91 11.44
CA GLU A 597 45.20 -24.74 12.28
C GLU A 597 44.63 -26.14 12.50
N ASN A 598 43.33 -26.34 12.17
CA ASN A 598 42.65 -27.61 12.39
C ASN A 598 43.01 -28.63 11.32
N GLU A 599 43.30 -29.86 11.73
CA GLU A 599 43.47 -30.98 10.82
C GLU A 599 42.20 -31.23 9.99
N PRO A 600 42.29 -31.60 8.72
CA PRO A 600 41.12 -31.82 7.84
C PRO A 600 40.09 -32.79 8.39
N ASP A 601 40.50 -33.86 9.05
CA ASP A 601 39.60 -34.86 9.66
C ASP A 601 38.83 -34.27 10.82
N MET A 602 39.45 -33.44 11.66
CA MET A 602 38.81 -32.72 12.74
C MET A 602 37.81 -31.72 12.16
N MET A 603 38.21 -30.94 11.15
CA MET A 603 37.37 -29.98 10.48
C MET A 603 36.13 -30.66 9.84
N ASN A 604 36.32 -31.83 9.22
CA ASN A 604 35.19 -32.62 8.73
C ASN A 604 34.24 -32.98 9.87
N LEU A 605 34.75 -33.62 10.93
CA LEU A 605 33.96 -34.13 12.01
C LEU A 605 33.18 -33.04 12.79
N THR A 606 33.78 -31.89 13.01
CA THR A 606 33.24 -30.85 13.90
C THR A 606 32.44 -29.78 13.16
N THR A 607 32.80 -29.46 11.90
CA THR A 607 32.33 -28.25 11.22
C THR A 607 31.66 -28.54 9.88
N MET A 608 32.19 -29.49 9.07
CA MET A 608 31.72 -29.69 7.70
C MET A 608 30.66 -30.82 7.58
N ASN A 609 30.78 -31.90 8.34
CA ASN A 609 29.91 -33.07 8.20
C ASN A 609 28.49 -32.79 8.69
N PRO A 610 27.45 -32.92 7.86
CA PRO A 610 26.07 -32.63 8.24
C PRO A 610 25.54 -33.44 9.45
N LYS A 611 26.14 -34.60 9.72
CA LYS A 611 25.69 -35.50 10.80
C LYS A 611 26.25 -35.14 12.18
N THR A 612 27.39 -34.43 12.21
CA THR A 612 28.13 -34.23 13.48
C THR A 612 28.37 -32.73 13.78
N ARG A 613 28.32 -31.86 12.77
CA ARG A 613 28.53 -30.42 12.93
C ARG A 613 27.43 -29.76 13.73
N ARG A 614 27.74 -28.60 14.33
CA ARG A 614 26.79 -27.71 14.99
C ARG A 614 26.59 -26.46 14.13
N LEU A 615 25.31 -26.18 13.80
CA LEU A 615 24.93 -24.97 13.07
C LEU A 615 23.88 -24.20 13.89
N ILE A 616 24.12 -22.90 14.06
CA ILE A 616 23.16 -21.96 14.62
C ILE A 616 22.45 -21.30 13.44
N GLN A 617 21.13 -21.51 13.32
CA GLN A 617 20.34 -20.79 12.34
C GLN A 617 20.14 -19.34 12.78
N VAL A 618 20.50 -18.41 11.91
CA VAL A 618 20.22 -17.00 12.13
C VAL A 618 18.72 -16.77 11.87
N LYS A 619 18.00 -16.42 12.92
CA LYS A 619 16.57 -16.11 12.86
C LYS A 619 16.39 -14.62 13.06
N PRO A 620 15.47 -13.98 12.33
CA PRO A 620 15.06 -12.64 12.70
C PRO A 620 14.41 -12.73 14.07
N GLY A 621 14.96 -11.98 15.02
CA GLY A 621 14.22 -11.63 16.22
C GLY A 621 13.12 -10.64 15.86
N ASP A 622 12.68 -9.84 16.83
CA ASP A 622 11.89 -8.64 16.53
C ASP A 622 12.69 -7.76 15.55
N ILE A 623 12.12 -7.52 14.35
CA ILE A 623 12.77 -6.75 13.27
C ILE A 623 13.16 -5.35 13.75
N GLN A 624 12.36 -4.75 14.65
CA GLN A 624 12.64 -3.44 15.22
C GLN A 624 13.81 -3.51 16.22
N GLN A 625 13.86 -4.54 17.06
CA GLN A 625 14.96 -4.72 18.00
C GLN A 625 16.28 -5.03 17.29
N ALA A 626 16.23 -5.86 16.24
CA ALA A 626 17.40 -6.15 15.41
C ALA A 626 17.92 -4.85 14.73
N ALA A 627 17.04 -4.04 14.15
CA ALA A 627 17.40 -2.78 13.53
C ALA A 627 18.02 -1.80 14.54
N GLN A 628 17.43 -1.68 15.72
CA GLN A 628 17.97 -0.84 16.80
C GLN A 628 19.34 -1.33 17.27
N MET A 629 19.52 -2.64 17.45
CA MET A 629 20.79 -3.22 17.88
C MET A 629 21.90 -3.00 16.83
N PHE A 630 21.61 -3.18 15.54
CA PHE A 630 22.53 -2.88 14.48
C PHE A 630 22.90 -1.39 14.43
N ASP A 631 21.94 -0.48 14.66
CA ASP A 631 22.22 0.97 14.70
C ASP A 631 23.09 1.34 15.90
N VAL A 632 22.80 0.81 17.08
CA VAL A 632 23.60 1.04 18.29
C VAL A 632 25.01 0.49 18.16
N LEU A 633 25.16 -0.78 17.76
CA LEU A 633 26.47 -1.45 17.74
C LEU A 633 27.35 -1.05 16.54
N LEU A 634 26.76 -0.86 15.36
CA LEU A 634 27.47 -0.71 14.10
C LEU A 634 27.12 0.58 13.34
N GLY A 635 26.03 1.26 13.71
CA GLY A 635 25.59 2.52 13.14
C GLY A 635 26.38 3.73 13.66
N ASP A 636 25.81 4.93 13.46
CA ASP A 636 26.45 6.19 13.87
C ASP A 636 26.07 6.63 15.29
N ASN A 637 25.24 5.86 16.02
CA ASN A 637 24.80 6.15 17.37
C ASN A 637 25.88 5.85 18.42
N LEU A 638 26.89 6.73 18.52
CA LEU A 638 28.01 6.58 19.43
C LEU A 638 27.58 6.64 20.92
N ASN A 639 26.60 7.46 21.26
CA ASN A 639 26.14 7.60 22.65
C ASN A 639 25.38 6.35 23.07
N GLY A 640 24.44 5.86 22.24
CA GLY A 640 23.73 4.62 22.50
C GLY A 640 24.68 3.42 22.64
N ARG A 641 25.78 3.38 21.89
CA ARG A 641 26.81 2.34 22.02
C ARG A 641 27.56 2.40 23.36
N LYS A 642 27.94 3.60 23.81
CA LYS A 642 28.59 3.78 25.13
C LYS A 642 27.66 3.36 26.26
N ASP A 643 26.39 3.74 26.16
CA ASP A 643 25.37 3.39 27.15
C ASP A 643 25.13 1.87 27.17
N TYR A 644 25.06 1.23 26.01
CA TYR A 644 24.91 -0.23 25.91
C TYR A 644 26.09 -0.97 26.52
N ILE A 645 27.32 -0.53 26.22
CA ILE A 645 28.55 -1.13 26.81
C ILE A 645 28.59 -0.91 28.33
N ALA A 646 28.17 0.26 28.81
CA ALA A 646 28.14 0.53 30.24
C ALA A 646 27.10 -0.34 30.99
N GLN A 647 25.98 -0.63 30.36
CA GLN A 647 24.91 -1.45 30.96
C GLN A 647 25.18 -2.94 30.91
N HIS A 648 25.72 -3.44 29.76
CA HIS A 648 25.85 -4.86 29.48
C HIS A 648 27.30 -5.38 29.46
N GLY A 649 28.29 -4.49 29.48
CA GLY A 649 29.69 -4.90 29.35
C GLY A 649 30.17 -5.89 30.41
N SER A 650 29.61 -5.82 31.62
CA SER A 650 29.92 -6.75 32.70
C SER A 650 29.45 -8.20 32.44
N GLU A 651 28.44 -8.39 31.60
CA GLU A 651 27.89 -9.71 31.24
C GLU A 651 28.87 -10.49 30.34
N TYR A 652 29.80 -9.81 29.68
CA TYR A 652 30.76 -10.37 28.75
C TYR A 652 32.20 -10.39 29.27
N LEU A 653 32.43 -10.08 30.56
CA LEU A 653 33.77 -10.04 31.12
C LEU A 653 34.46 -11.41 31.10
N ASP A 654 33.70 -12.48 31.26
CA ASP A 654 34.21 -13.86 31.25
C ASP A 654 34.57 -14.35 29.84
N ASP A 655 34.04 -13.69 28.81
CA ASP A 655 34.34 -13.95 27.38
C ASP A 655 35.55 -13.14 26.90
N LEU A 656 36.05 -12.17 27.67
CA LEU A 656 37.22 -11.38 27.35
C LEU A 656 38.48 -12.24 27.50
N ASP A 657 39.16 -12.51 26.41
CA ASP A 657 40.48 -13.14 26.42
C ASP A 657 41.50 -12.10 26.97
N VAL A 658 41.80 -12.21 28.27
CA VAL A 658 42.80 -11.40 28.96
C VAL A 658 44.16 -12.08 28.75
N SER A 659 44.69 -12.09 27.51
CA SER A 659 46.04 -12.57 27.21
C SER A 659 46.96 -11.43 26.82
#